data_d99bdb69829ce08f2b68f8734cbabfe7
#
_entry.id   d99bdb69829ce08f2b68f8734cbabfe7
#
_cell.length_a   1.000
_cell.length_b   1.000
_cell.length_c   1.000
_cell.angle_alpha   90.00
_cell.angle_beta   90.00
_cell.angle_gamma   90.00
#
_symmetry.space_group_name_H-M   'P 1'
#
loop_
_entity.id
_entity.type
_entity.pdbx_description
1 polymer ?
#
loop_
_entity_poly.entity_id
_entity_poly.type
_entity_poly.pdbx_seq_one_letter_code
_entity_poly.pdbx_strand_id
1 'polypeptide(L)'
;MFDLENFLTELKNEQMKKLEALNGNISDNNSATSPPPPPISPTSSFQFPISYLEKKEEINVNILNDLELVQSKDPEGVSMYSHILKPESIFSKKFLNEWSKYYTTDVAFLKDSQVFYKAYVNLYDGDLKAQVTMTTSDNEVTIVPHDIFEKIDKLWIDIAGDKNFKQRFNYIDIPILDRLNKSPGFLQLLSLYNLTSPVISLLSPLVLLIIPFFLLKFQKIDVTVTGYIATLKKIFATHPIGKMFSLLDFSSMPWDKRIYVLMSFVFYVIQVYQNIVSCHQFYKNMILIHKNIFILRDYFRYTSRNMTHIISISSNLETYRNFAADLTRNKEKLEKLCKVFDKIKPFKISFVKMLDIGKIMKLNYEIFVDNDIKQCVDYSFGFNAFYEQVDHVKNIIDDGKINPCEFISKHSFEVEAEVEADVEAEVEAEVEAEVEHDEKKHKKHHKKNKSDKSVKSDKSAKSDKSVKSDKSVKSDKSVKSDKSAKSDKSAKSDKSAKSATKNVTRFTQLYYPPYDNPVKNDVTIDKKIIITGPNAAGKTTVIKSTLMNIILSQQIGYGFYEAAEIIPYDYLHCYLNIPDTSGRDSLFQAESRRCKEILDCLEKNKDKNHFCIFDELYSGTNPYEAVASAYGYIDYLSDMKNVDLMLTTHYIELCNNLKSNKNVKNYHMSVNVTSDHNVEYLYKIKRGISTIKGGIKVLYDLEYPDVIITNTKRILNFL
;
A
#
# COMPACT_ATOMS: atom_id res chain seq x y z
N MET A 1 -9.97 21.28 67.24
CA MET A 1 -10.34 19.93 66.86
C MET A 1 -10.34 19.91 65.32
N PHE A 2 -9.32 19.32 64.72
CA PHE A 2 -9.30 19.20 63.27
C PHE A 2 -10.25 18.05 62.94
N ASP A 3 -11.27 18.37 62.17
CA ASP A 3 -12.29 17.40 61.74
C ASP A 3 -11.70 16.51 60.62
N LEU A 4 -11.11 15.41 61.03
CA LEU A 4 -10.41 14.46 60.15
C LEU A 4 -11.37 13.84 59.12
N GLU A 5 -12.65 13.71 59.48
CA GLU A 5 -13.69 13.22 58.58
C GLU A 5 -14.01 14.20 57.46
N ASN A 6 -14.08 15.51 57.78
CA ASN A 6 -14.28 16.54 56.75
C ASN A 6 -13.06 16.63 55.82
N PHE A 7 -11.82 16.53 56.31
CA PHE A 7 -10.61 16.55 55.50
C PHE A 7 -10.53 15.31 54.60
N LEU A 8 -10.85 14.12 55.09
CA LEU A 8 -10.91 12.90 54.28
C LEU A 8 -12.05 12.94 53.25
N THR A 9 -13.14 13.58 53.59
CA THR A 9 -14.29 13.78 52.67
C THR A 9 -13.96 14.82 51.58
N GLU A 10 -13.24 15.90 51.90
CA GLU A 10 -12.73 16.85 50.91
C GLU A 10 -11.72 16.22 49.98
N LEU A 11 -10.74 15.42 50.47
CA LEU A 11 -9.77 14.71 49.66
C LEU A 11 -10.46 13.65 48.74
N LYS A 12 -11.49 12.99 49.23
CA LYS A 12 -12.27 12.03 48.44
C LYS A 12 -13.10 12.74 47.37
N ASN A 13 -13.65 13.90 47.68
CA ASN A 13 -14.41 14.75 46.75
C ASN A 13 -13.48 15.39 45.70
N GLU A 14 -12.25 15.75 46.07
CA GLU A 14 -11.25 16.28 45.13
C GLU A 14 -10.74 15.19 44.19
N GLN A 15 -10.57 13.95 44.68
CA GLN A 15 -10.24 12.80 43.82
C GLN A 15 -11.43 12.40 42.93
N MET A 16 -12.66 12.44 43.44
CA MET A 16 -13.85 12.20 42.65
C MET A 16 -14.06 13.28 41.59
N LYS A 17 -13.86 14.57 41.90
CA LYS A 17 -13.86 15.64 40.89
C LYS A 17 -12.78 15.51 39.84
N LYS A 18 -11.59 15.00 40.20
CA LYS A 18 -10.54 14.67 39.22
C LYS A 18 -10.91 13.46 38.38
N LEU A 19 -11.58 12.46 38.93
CA LEU A 19 -12.12 11.32 38.17
C LEU A 19 -13.30 11.72 37.27
N GLU A 20 -14.19 12.60 37.79
CA GLU A 20 -15.30 13.14 37.01
C GLU A 20 -14.85 14.11 35.93
N ALA A 21 -13.81 14.90 36.18
CA ALA A 21 -13.17 15.70 35.11
C ALA A 21 -12.43 14.85 34.06
N LEU A 22 -11.99 13.65 34.42
CA LEU A 22 -11.46 12.65 33.45
C LEU A 22 -12.57 11.89 32.73
N ASN A 23 -13.75 11.68 33.40
CA ASN A 23 -14.91 11.03 32.80
C ASN A 23 -15.93 12.02 32.19
N GLY A 24 -15.92 13.28 32.61
CA GLY A 24 -16.84 14.34 32.14
C GLY A 24 -16.56 14.85 30.74
N ASN A 25 -15.51 14.36 30.09
CA ASN A 25 -15.27 14.55 28.64
C ASN A 25 -15.88 13.45 27.77
N ILE A 26 -16.73 12.55 28.34
CA ILE A 26 -17.31 11.41 27.60
C ILE A 26 -18.83 11.48 27.48
N SER A 27 -19.52 12.48 28.04
CA SER A 27 -20.97 12.59 27.84
C SER A 27 -21.39 14.03 27.62
N ASP A 28 -21.36 14.47 26.37
CA ASP A 28 -22.32 15.35 25.70
C ASP A 28 -21.71 15.80 24.35
N ASN A 29 -21.82 14.96 23.33
CA ASN A 29 -21.88 15.36 21.93
C ASN A 29 -22.31 14.17 21.07
N ASN A 30 -23.59 13.86 21.15
CA ASN A 30 -24.27 13.18 20.05
C ASN A 30 -24.52 14.23 18.96
N SER A 31 -23.69 14.21 17.96
CA SER A 31 -23.75 14.71 16.59
C SER A 31 -22.49 15.48 16.18
N ALA A 32 -21.37 14.80 16.17
CA ALA A 32 -20.25 15.14 15.28
C ALA A 32 -19.42 13.87 15.17
N THR A 33 -19.30 13.38 13.96
CA THR A 33 -18.34 12.35 13.58
C THR A 33 -17.01 12.64 14.25
N SER A 34 -16.60 11.76 15.16
CA SER A 34 -15.25 11.80 15.73
C SER A 34 -14.27 11.88 14.55
N PRO A 35 -13.35 12.86 14.53
CA PRO A 35 -12.28 12.83 13.55
C PRO A 35 -11.57 11.48 13.73
N PRO A 36 -11.19 10.80 12.63
CA PRO A 36 -10.38 9.60 12.71
C PRO A 36 -9.16 9.92 13.59
N PRO A 37 -8.68 8.97 14.40
CA PRO A 37 -7.47 9.20 15.19
C PRO A 37 -6.43 9.81 14.25
N PRO A 38 -5.67 10.83 14.71
CA PRO A 38 -4.69 11.49 13.84
C PRO A 38 -3.84 10.38 13.23
N PRO A 39 -3.63 10.38 11.92
CA PRO A 39 -2.77 9.40 11.30
C PRO A 39 -1.47 9.48 12.08
N ILE A 40 -1.05 8.38 12.70
CA ILE A 40 0.33 8.24 13.13
C ILE A 40 1.07 8.57 11.87
N SER A 41 1.72 9.75 11.83
CA SER A 41 2.48 10.18 10.67
C SER A 41 3.42 9.02 10.37
N PRO A 42 3.24 8.32 9.25
CA PRO A 42 4.08 7.20 8.90
C PRO A 42 5.37 7.78 8.35
N THR A 43 6.24 8.24 9.22
CA THR A 43 7.64 8.28 8.90
C THR A 43 8.21 6.89 9.15
N SER A 44 7.52 5.86 8.63
CA SER A 44 8.18 4.59 8.52
C SER A 44 9.27 4.78 7.47
N SER A 45 10.49 4.49 7.86
CA SER A 45 11.63 4.52 6.95
C SER A 45 11.55 3.43 5.87
N PHE A 46 10.58 2.51 5.95
CA PHE A 46 10.38 1.43 4.97
C PHE A 46 9.71 1.96 3.71
N GLN A 47 10.26 1.63 2.56
CA GLN A 47 9.75 1.97 1.25
C GLN A 47 9.57 0.71 0.39
N PHE A 48 8.54 0.69 -0.45
CA PHE A 48 8.31 -0.39 -1.40
C PHE A 48 9.37 -0.38 -2.51
N PRO A 49 9.63 -1.53 -3.17
CA PRO A 49 10.65 -1.63 -4.23
C PRO A 49 10.55 -0.55 -5.30
N ILE A 50 9.34 -0.22 -5.75
CA ILE A 50 9.07 0.81 -6.76
C ILE A 50 9.56 2.21 -6.34
N SER A 51 9.63 2.49 -5.03
CA SER A 51 10.05 3.80 -4.52
C SER A 51 11.53 4.08 -4.76
N TYR A 52 12.35 3.05 -5.00
CA TYR A 52 13.79 3.14 -5.27
C TYR A 52 14.11 3.42 -6.73
N LEU A 53 13.11 3.42 -7.61
CA LEU A 53 13.28 3.73 -9.03
C LEU A 53 13.41 5.23 -9.27
N GLU A 54 14.20 5.60 -10.25
CA GLU A 54 14.23 6.97 -10.78
C GLU A 54 13.00 7.24 -11.66
N LYS A 55 12.64 6.26 -12.50
CA LYS A 55 11.51 6.35 -13.42
C LYS A 55 10.23 5.81 -12.76
N LYS A 56 9.57 6.67 -11.99
CA LYS A 56 8.28 6.41 -11.36
C LYS A 56 7.43 7.66 -11.39
N GLU A 57 6.11 7.48 -11.45
CA GLU A 57 5.13 8.55 -11.45
C GLU A 57 4.21 8.42 -10.23
N GLU A 58 3.78 9.54 -9.69
CA GLU A 58 2.83 9.56 -8.57
C GLU A 58 1.41 9.36 -9.07
N ILE A 59 0.63 8.57 -8.33
CA ILE A 59 -0.80 8.42 -8.62
C ILE A 59 -1.51 9.70 -8.20
N ASN A 60 -2.19 10.33 -9.16
CA ASN A 60 -2.93 11.57 -8.92
C ASN A 60 -4.04 11.38 -7.87
N VAL A 61 -4.21 12.37 -6.98
CA VAL A 61 -5.25 12.38 -5.93
C VAL A 61 -6.65 12.14 -6.50
N ASN A 62 -6.91 12.61 -7.70
CA ASN A 62 -8.19 12.39 -8.38
C ASN A 62 -8.43 10.90 -8.67
N ILE A 63 -7.39 10.17 -9.12
CA ILE A 63 -7.46 8.73 -9.34
C ILE A 63 -7.68 7.99 -8.03
N LEU A 64 -6.98 8.40 -6.95
CA LEU A 64 -7.15 7.82 -5.62
C LEU A 64 -8.60 7.88 -5.15
N ASN A 65 -9.22 9.05 -5.31
CA ASN A 65 -10.59 9.31 -4.87
C ASN A 65 -11.63 8.69 -5.80
N ASP A 66 -11.43 8.73 -7.12
CA ASP A 66 -12.38 8.27 -8.11
C ASP A 66 -12.46 6.75 -8.20
N LEU A 67 -11.33 6.06 -8.02
CA LEU A 67 -11.26 4.60 -7.94
C LEU A 67 -11.41 4.07 -6.51
N GLU A 68 -11.51 4.95 -5.51
CA GLU A 68 -11.59 4.56 -4.10
C GLU A 68 -10.44 3.62 -3.69
N LEU A 69 -9.21 3.96 -4.11
CA LEU A 69 -8.08 3.05 -3.97
C LEU A 69 -7.78 2.68 -2.52
N VAL A 70 -7.83 3.67 -1.61
CA VAL A 70 -7.45 3.52 -0.20
C VAL A 70 -8.65 3.68 0.74
N GLN A 71 -9.58 4.57 0.41
CA GLN A 71 -10.78 4.83 1.19
C GLN A 71 -12.01 4.69 0.32
N SER A 72 -13.01 3.96 0.81
CA SER A 72 -14.33 3.93 0.17
C SER A 72 -15.11 5.19 0.50
N LYS A 73 -15.94 5.66 -0.44
CA LYS A 73 -16.93 6.73 -0.21
C LYS A 73 -18.11 6.25 0.61
N ASP A 74 -18.44 4.96 0.50
CA ASP A 74 -19.41 4.31 1.34
C ASP A 74 -18.76 3.97 2.70
N PRO A 75 -19.31 4.43 3.83
CA PRO A 75 -18.80 4.11 5.17
C PRO A 75 -18.72 2.60 5.46
N GLU A 76 -19.61 1.81 4.87
CA GLU A 76 -19.63 0.34 4.99
C GLU A 76 -18.83 -0.34 3.86
N GLY A 77 -18.38 0.41 2.88
CA GLY A 77 -17.65 -0.07 1.71
C GLY A 77 -16.19 -0.41 2.01
N VAL A 78 -15.64 -1.31 1.20
CA VAL A 78 -14.24 -1.72 1.26
C VAL A 78 -13.47 -1.02 0.15
N SER A 79 -12.33 -0.42 0.47
CA SER A 79 -11.47 0.23 -0.55
C SER A 79 -10.89 -0.78 -1.53
N MET A 80 -10.52 -0.32 -2.74
CA MET A 80 -10.02 -1.17 -3.81
C MET A 80 -8.80 -2.00 -3.39
N TYR A 81 -7.77 -1.37 -2.80
CA TYR A 81 -6.59 -2.10 -2.33
C TYR A 81 -6.90 -3.02 -1.14
N SER A 82 -7.84 -2.64 -0.26
CA SER A 82 -8.27 -3.56 0.80
C SER A 82 -8.94 -4.80 0.24
N HIS A 83 -9.71 -4.64 -0.85
CA HIS A 83 -10.37 -5.75 -1.52
C HIS A 83 -9.36 -6.67 -2.24
N ILE A 84 -8.36 -6.09 -2.90
CA ILE A 84 -7.33 -6.84 -3.65
C ILE A 84 -6.33 -7.50 -2.69
N LEU A 85 -5.82 -6.77 -1.70
CA LEU A 85 -4.71 -7.19 -0.85
C LEU A 85 -5.18 -7.86 0.45
N LYS A 86 -6.47 -7.76 0.80
CA LYS A 86 -7.10 -8.34 2.01
C LYS A 86 -6.22 -8.23 3.26
N PRO A 87 -5.87 -7.01 3.70
CA PRO A 87 -4.95 -6.81 4.81
C PRO A 87 -5.54 -7.38 6.10
N GLU A 88 -4.88 -8.36 6.69
CA GLU A 88 -5.31 -9.01 7.93
C GLU A 88 -4.72 -8.30 9.15
N SER A 89 -3.39 -8.11 9.16
CA SER A 89 -2.70 -7.50 10.28
C SER A 89 -2.93 -6.00 10.36
N ILE A 90 -2.75 -5.47 11.58
CA ILE A 90 -2.85 -4.02 11.82
C ILE A 90 -1.79 -3.23 11.05
N PHE A 91 -0.61 -3.83 10.82
CA PHE A 91 0.44 -3.21 10.02
C PHE A 91 0.05 -3.13 8.56
N SER A 92 -0.45 -4.23 8.00
CA SER A 92 -0.91 -4.27 6.60
C SER A 92 -2.02 -3.25 6.33
N LYS A 93 -2.98 -3.09 7.27
CA LYS A 93 -4.03 -2.06 7.18
C LYS A 93 -3.48 -0.64 7.19
N LYS A 94 -2.49 -0.35 8.05
CA LYS A 94 -1.85 0.98 8.14
C LYS A 94 -1.00 1.32 6.90
N PHE A 95 -0.45 0.30 6.22
CA PHE A 95 0.46 0.47 5.08
C PHE A 95 -0.19 0.33 3.69
N LEU A 96 -1.51 0.22 3.61
CA LEU A 96 -2.22 0.23 2.32
C LEU A 96 -1.94 1.47 1.47
N ASN A 97 -1.75 2.62 2.12
CA ASN A 97 -1.44 3.89 1.46
C ASN A 97 -0.13 3.85 0.65
N GLU A 98 0.79 2.95 0.97
CA GLU A 98 2.06 2.84 0.23
C GLU A 98 1.82 2.35 -1.21
N TRP A 99 0.85 1.47 -1.44
CA TRP A 99 0.46 1.00 -2.77
C TRP A 99 -0.09 2.10 -3.67
N SER A 100 -0.68 3.13 -3.08
CA SER A 100 -1.32 4.22 -3.82
C SER A 100 -0.36 5.35 -4.19
N LYS A 101 0.93 5.23 -3.90
CA LYS A 101 1.89 6.32 -4.14
C LYS A 101 2.39 6.35 -5.57
N TYR A 102 2.85 5.22 -6.10
CA TYR A 102 3.61 5.19 -7.35
C TYR A 102 3.14 4.10 -8.30
N TYR A 103 3.35 4.35 -9.57
CA TYR A 103 3.40 3.37 -10.65
C TYR A 103 4.61 3.69 -11.54
N THR A 104 4.98 2.79 -12.48
CA THR A 104 6.18 2.99 -13.29
C THR A 104 5.98 2.54 -14.73
N THR A 105 6.73 3.16 -15.63
CA THR A 105 6.90 2.73 -17.03
C THR A 105 8.22 2.01 -17.26
N ASP A 106 8.95 1.68 -16.19
CA ASP A 106 10.19 0.90 -16.28
C ASP A 106 9.88 -0.59 -16.50
N VAL A 107 9.93 -1.01 -17.77
CA VAL A 107 9.64 -2.38 -18.17
C VAL A 107 10.60 -3.39 -17.55
N ALA A 108 11.86 -3.01 -17.29
CA ALA A 108 12.82 -3.90 -16.64
C ALA A 108 12.37 -4.21 -15.21
N PHE A 109 11.98 -3.19 -14.45
CA PHE A 109 11.44 -3.37 -13.11
C PHE A 109 10.16 -4.22 -13.09
N LEU A 110 9.25 -3.98 -14.04
CA LEU A 110 7.99 -4.72 -14.11
C LEU A 110 8.21 -6.20 -14.43
N LYS A 111 9.18 -6.52 -15.30
CA LYS A 111 9.61 -7.91 -15.56
C LYS A 111 10.31 -8.53 -14.37
N ASP A 112 11.20 -7.80 -13.70
CA ASP A 112 11.83 -8.25 -12.45
C ASP A 112 10.79 -8.50 -11.36
N SER A 113 9.75 -7.66 -11.27
CA SER A 113 8.62 -7.87 -10.35
C SER A 113 7.86 -9.16 -10.64
N GLN A 114 7.62 -9.48 -11.92
CA GLN A 114 7.02 -10.76 -12.31
C GLN A 114 7.89 -11.95 -11.88
N VAL A 115 9.21 -11.85 -12.07
CA VAL A 115 10.16 -12.87 -11.61
C VAL A 115 10.16 -12.98 -10.09
N PHE A 116 10.10 -11.84 -9.37
CA PHE A 116 10.06 -11.78 -7.92
C PHE A 116 8.84 -12.54 -7.37
N TYR A 117 7.62 -12.22 -7.84
CA TYR A 117 6.40 -12.90 -7.40
C TYR A 117 6.37 -14.37 -7.80
N LYS A 118 6.92 -14.74 -8.96
CA LYS A 118 7.01 -16.13 -9.39
C LYS A 118 7.99 -16.93 -8.52
N ALA A 119 9.11 -16.33 -8.12
CA ALA A 119 10.14 -16.96 -7.29
C ALA A 119 9.74 -16.97 -5.78
N TYR A 120 8.81 -16.11 -5.37
CA TYR A 120 8.35 -16.08 -3.99
C TYR A 120 7.61 -17.38 -3.62
N VAL A 121 8.02 -17.97 -2.51
CA VAL A 121 7.39 -19.16 -1.94
C VAL A 121 7.01 -18.81 -0.50
N ASN A 122 5.75 -19.05 -0.12
CA ASN A 122 5.35 -18.88 1.27
C ASN A 122 6.15 -19.82 2.16
N LEU A 123 6.94 -19.29 3.10
CA LEU A 123 7.74 -20.10 4.01
C LEU A 123 6.87 -20.91 5.00
N TYR A 124 5.58 -20.61 5.05
CA TYR A 124 4.64 -21.10 6.04
C TYR A 124 3.49 -21.90 5.42
N ASP A 125 3.57 -22.16 4.11
CA ASP A 125 2.62 -22.98 3.36
C ASP A 125 3.04 -24.45 3.51
N GLY A 126 2.25 -25.19 4.21
CA GLY A 126 2.47 -26.60 4.58
C GLY A 126 2.10 -26.82 6.05
N ASP A 127 1.94 -28.03 6.50
CA ASP A 127 1.49 -28.46 7.84
C ASP A 127 2.23 -27.83 9.06
N LEU A 128 3.17 -26.96 8.80
CA LEU A 128 3.79 -26.01 9.73
C LEU A 128 3.33 -24.58 9.38
N LYS A 129 2.09 -24.22 9.74
CA LYS A 129 1.82 -22.82 10.11
C LYS A 129 2.90 -22.48 11.12
N ALA A 130 3.86 -21.62 10.74
CA ALA A 130 5.06 -21.43 11.55
C ALA A 130 4.63 -20.90 12.90
N GLN A 131 4.55 -21.83 13.80
CA GLN A 131 4.35 -21.60 15.19
C GLN A 131 5.60 -20.89 15.65
N VAL A 132 5.54 -19.57 15.79
CA VAL A 132 6.59 -18.87 16.52
C VAL A 132 6.50 -19.37 17.95
N THR A 133 7.37 -20.30 18.28
CA THR A 133 7.44 -20.84 19.64
C THR A 133 7.98 -19.73 20.54
N MET A 134 7.09 -19.07 21.25
CA MET A 134 7.49 -18.14 22.30
C MET A 134 7.83 -18.93 23.56
N THR A 135 9.06 -18.86 23.99
CA THR A 135 9.47 -19.35 25.29
C THR A 135 9.01 -18.36 26.36
N THR A 136 7.79 -18.49 26.84
CA THR A 136 7.41 -17.94 28.13
C THR A 136 7.93 -18.88 29.23
N SER A 137 8.20 -18.34 30.41
CA SER A 137 8.98 -18.94 31.49
C SER A 137 8.59 -20.37 31.93
N ASP A 138 7.44 -20.89 31.50
CA ASP A 138 6.97 -22.21 31.96
C ASP A 138 6.16 -23.01 30.89
N ASN A 139 5.84 -22.44 29.71
CA ASN A 139 5.15 -23.19 28.66
C ASN A 139 5.56 -22.67 27.26
N GLU A 140 5.78 -23.58 26.32
CA GLU A 140 5.87 -23.27 24.90
C GLU A 140 4.48 -22.90 24.42
N VAL A 141 4.22 -21.59 24.24
CA VAL A 141 2.98 -21.09 23.63
C VAL A 141 3.23 -20.81 22.18
N THR A 142 2.57 -21.55 21.35
CA THR A 142 2.52 -21.32 19.90
C THR A 142 1.68 -20.07 19.63
N ILE A 143 2.28 -19.00 19.11
CA ILE A 143 1.58 -17.76 18.77
C ILE A 143 1.52 -17.62 17.26
N VAL A 144 0.30 -17.44 16.74
CA VAL A 144 0.07 -17.11 15.35
C VAL A 144 0.68 -15.72 15.06
N PRO A 145 1.34 -15.50 13.92
CA PRO A 145 1.95 -14.20 13.58
C PRO A 145 1.04 -13.00 13.80
N HIS A 146 -0.25 -13.13 13.53
CA HIS A 146 -1.26 -12.09 13.75
C HIS A 146 -1.35 -11.61 15.22
N ASP A 147 -1.33 -12.55 16.17
CA ASP A 147 -1.36 -12.22 17.60
C ASP A 147 -0.10 -11.47 18.07
N ILE A 148 1.05 -11.76 17.44
CA ILE A 148 2.29 -11.04 17.73
C ILE A 148 2.17 -9.60 17.28
N PHE A 149 1.66 -9.34 16.06
CA PHE A 149 1.53 -8.00 15.52
C PHE A 149 0.61 -7.11 16.34
N GLU A 150 -0.53 -7.64 16.81
CA GLU A 150 -1.39 -6.90 17.71
C GLU A 150 -0.73 -6.60 19.07
N LYS A 151 0.00 -7.56 19.62
CA LYS A 151 0.71 -7.37 20.90
C LYS A 151 1.81 -6.34 20.77
N ILE A 152 2.55 -6.34 19.65
CA ILE A 152 3.61 -5.38 19.37
C ILE A 152 3.02 -3.98 19.14
N ASP A 153 1.95 -3.85 18.36
CA ASP A 153 1.33 -2.56 18.10
C ASP A 153 0.81 -1.93 19.41
N LYS A 154 0.09 -2.71 20.22
CA LYS A 154 -0.37 -2.27 21.56
C LYS A 154 0.80 -1.86 22.45
N LEU A 155 1.85 -2.67 22.49
CA LEU A 155 3.06 -2.39 23.27
C LEU A 155 3.74 -1.11 22.80
N TRP A 156 3.86 -0.94 21.48
CA TRP A 156 4.53 0.23 20.89
C TRP A 156 3.74 1.52 21.14
N ILE A 157 2.42 1.50 20.97
CA ILE A 157 1.55 2.64 21.27
C ILE A 157 1.58 2.97 22.76
N ASP A 158 1.49 1.97 23.66
CA ASP A 158 1.44 2.16 25.11
C ASP A 158 2.74 2.77 25.66
N ILE A 159 3.89 2.38 25.12
CA ILE A 159 5.18 2.75 25.69
C ILE A 159 5.87 3.87 24.90
N ALA A 160 5.93 3.75 23.56
CA ALA A 160 6.65 4.75 22.75
C ALA A 160 5.97 6.12 22.73
N GLY A 161 4.63 6.15 22.93
CA GLY A 161 3.82 7.37 23.07
C GLY A 161 3.70 7.90 24.49
N ASP A 162 4.17 7.16 25.51
CA ASP A 162 4.01 7.53 26.92
C ASP A 162 4.94 8.69 27.32
N LYS A 163 4.36 9.87 27.52
CA LYS A 163 5.08 11.06 27.99
C LYS A 163 5.70 10.85 29.38
N ASN A 164 5.14 9.98 30.20
CA ASN A 164 5.57 9.68 31.54
C ASN A 164 6.44 8.41 31.63
N PHE A 165 6.94 7.93 30.49
CA PHE A 165 7.76 6.70 30.39
C PHE A 165 8.88 6.62 31.44
N LYS A 166 9.62 7.70 31.61
CA LYS A 166 10.73 7.76 32.57
C LYS A 166 10.24 7.57 34.00
N GLN A 167 9.19 8.26 34.38
CA GLN A 167 8.60 8.16 35.74
C GLN A 167 7.95 6.79 35.97
N ARG A 168 7.21 6.27 34.99
CA ARG A 168 6.55 4.96 35.05
C ARG A 168 7.52 3.83 35.31
N PHE A 169 8.68 3.86 34.67
CA PHE A 169 9.70 2.80 34.77
C PHE A 169 10.88 3.15 35.69
N ASN A 170 10.72 4.17 36.55
CA ASN A 170 11.72 4.58 37.54
C ASN A 170 13.08 5.02 36.95
N TYR A 171 13.07 5.68 35.77
CA TYR A 171 14.24 6.38 35.22
C TYR A 171 14.35 7.79 35.75
N ILE A 172 15.56 8.35 35.65
CA ILE A 172 15.79 9.77 36.00
C ILE A 172 15.17 10.65 34.90
N ASP A 173 14.31 11.57 35.32
CA ASP A 173 13.65 12.54 34.45
C ASP A 173 14.20 13.97 34.65
N ILE A 174 15.54 14.07 34.70
CA ILE A 174 16.27 15.33 34.78
C ILE A 174 17.19 15.40 33.57
N PRO A 175 17.04 16.39 32.66
CA PRO A 175 17.77 16.44 31.39
C PRO A 175 19.30 16.34 31.54
N ILE A 176 19.88 17.02 32.54
CA ILE A 176 21.32 17.00 32.78
C ILE A 176 21.82 15.61 33.19
N LEU A 177 21.01 14.83 33.90
CA LEU A 177 21.34 13.50 34.42
C LEU A 177 20.87 12.35 33.51
N ASP A 178 20.30 12.64 32.35
CA ASP A 178 19.75 11.64 31.43
C ASP A 178 20.80 10.59 31.00
N ARG A 179 22.07 10.97 30.93
CA ARG A 179 23.18 10.05 30.63
C ARG A 179 23.29 8.88 31.63
N LEU A 180 22.81 9.06 32.85
CA LEU A 180 22.81 8.01 33.87
C LEU A 180 21.85 6.87 33.54
N ASN A 181 20.76 7.16 32.82
CA ASN A 181 19.81 6.15 32.33
C ASN A 181 20.44 5.20 31.28
N LYS A 182 21.58 5.58 30.69
CA LYS A 182 22.35 4.74 29.76
C LYS A 182 23.47 3.96 30.47
N SER A 183 23.68 4.17 31.78
CA SER A 183 24.69 3.48 32.58
C SER A 183 24.11 2.24 33.27
N PRO A 184 24.51 1.01 32.88
CA PRO A 184 24.01 -0.19 33.53
C PRO A 184 24.38 -0.29 35.00
N GLY A 185 25.57 0.25 35.41
CA GLY A 185 26.02 0.26 36.80
C GLY A 185 25.16 1.17 37.67
N PHE A 186 24.83 2.36 37.16
CA PHE A 186 23.95 3.30 37.87
C PHE A 186 22.52 2.73 37.99
N LEU A 187 21.97 2.21 36.91
CA LEU A 187 20.62 1.59 36.92
C LEU A 187 20.59 0.36 37.83
N GLN A 188 21.71 -0.39 37.97
CA GLN A 188 21.84 -1.49 38.89
C GLN A 188 21.74 -0.99 40.35
N LEU A 189 22.47 0.09 40.68
CA LEU A 189 22.42 0.68 42.02
C LEU A 189 21.03 1.20 42.35
N LEU A 190 20.39 1.91 41.41
CA LEU A 190 19.02 2.43 41.54
C LEU A 190 18.02 1.30 41.73
N SER A 191 18.16 0.22 40.99
CA SER A 191 17.32 -0.99 41.15
C SER A 191 17.47 -1.65 42.50
N LEU A 192 18.70 -1.76 42.96
CA LEU A 192 18.99 -2.33 44.28
C LEU A 192 18.38 -1.47 45.40
N TYR A 193 18.50 -0.13 45.28
CA TYR A 193 17.87 0.81 46.20
C TYR A 193 16.34 0.63 46.20
N ASN A 194 15.67 0.60 45.02
CA ASN A 194 14.21 0.45 44.92
C ASN A 194 13.74 -0.89 45.56
N LEU A 195 14.48 -1.96 45.37
CA LEU A 195 14.13 -3.28 45.92
C LEU A 195 14.40 -3.39 47.43
N THR A 196 15.47 -2.72 47.95
CA THR A 196 15.86 -2.82 49.36
C THR A 196 15.31 -1.68 50.20
N SER A 197 14.74 -0.63 49.60
CA SER A 197 14.23 0.57 50.31
C SER A 197 13.23 0.27 51.42
N PRO A 198 12.31 -0.73 51.35
CA PRO A 198 11.45 -1.08 52.46
C PRO A 198 12.24 -1.63 53.66
N VAL A 199 13.24 -2.49 53.38
CA VAL A 199 14.09 -3.05 54.43
C VAL A 199 14.96 -1.99 55.05
N ILE A 200 15.57 -1.10 54.24
CA ILE A 200 16.39 0.02 54.71
C ILE A 200 15.57 0.96 55.59
N SER A 201 14.34 1.29 55.18
CA SER A 201 13.47 2.18 55.94
C SER A 201 13.02 1.55 57.28
N LEU A 202 12.72 0.25 57.29
CA LEU A 202 12.41 -0.49 58.54
C LEU A 202 13.58 -0.57 59.48
N LEU A 203 14.81 -0.74 58.93
CA LEU A 203 16.03 -0.84 59.71
C LEU A 203 16.64 0.52 60.08
N SER A 204 16.16 1.62 59.52
CA SER A 204 16.70 2.97 59.76
C SER A 204 16.82 3.36 61.23
N PRO A 205 15.86 3.02 62.14
CA PRO A 205 16.02 3.29 63.57
C PRO A 205 17.21 2.52 64.19
N LEU A 206 17.44 1.26 63.72
CA LEU A 206 18.57 0.44 64.23
C LEU A 206 19.93 0.97 63.70
N VAL A 207 19.96 1.42 62.48
CA VAL A 207 21.14 2.03 61.86
C VAL A 207 21.57 3.29 62.63
N LEU A 208 20.60 4.13 63.09
CA LEU A 208 20.84 5.30 63.96
C LEU A 208 21.48 4.90 65.30
N LEU A 209 21.19 3.69 65.81
CA LEU A 209 21.81 3.16 67.00
C LEU A 209 23.26 2.71 66.76
N ILE A 210 23.59 2.24 65.59
CA ILE A 210 24.84 1.56 65.27
C ILE A 210 25.90 2.53 64.73
N ILE A 211 25.51 3.48 63.84
CA ILE A 211 26.44 4.42 63.19
C ILE A 211 27.26 5.22 64.16
N PRO A 212 26.72 5.81 65.24
CA PRO A 212 27.49 6.59 66.18
C PRO A 212 28.58 5.79 66.86
N PHE A 213 28.32 4.51 67.14
CA PHE A 213 29.31 3.59 67.69
C PHE A 213 30.56 3.43 66.79
N PHE A 214 30.30 3.20 65.48
CA PHE A 214 31.34 3.06 64.47
C PHE A 214 32.12 4.38 64.27
N LEU A 215 31.41 5.51 64.25
CA LEU A 215 32.02 6.83 64.12
C LEU A 215 32.96 7.15 65.30
N LEU A 216 32.55 6.89 66.52
CA LEU A 216 33.37 7.08 67.71
C LEU A 216 34.60 6.15 67.69
N LYS A 217 34.41 4.89 67.29
CA LYS A 217 35.53 3.92 67.19
C LYS A 217 36.51 4.28 66.07
N PHE A 218 36.00 4.80 64.94
CA PHE A 218 36.86 5.26 63.85
C PHE A 218 37.70 6.49 64.22
N GLN A 219 37.17 7.33 65.12
CA GLN A 219 37.90 8.45 65.70
C GLN A 219 38.85 8.04 66.82
N LYS A 220 39.04 6.73 67.06
CA LYS A 220 39.90 6.16 68.12
C LYS A 220 39.53 6.64 69.54
N ILE A 221 38.26 6.96 69.77
CA ILE A 221 37.75 7.29 71.11
C ILE A 221 37.36 6.00 71.80
N ASP A 222 37.87 5.80 73.02
CA ASP A 222 37.49 4.65 73.87
C ASP A 222 36.01 4.77 74.26
N VAL A 223 35.19 3.85 73.71
CA VAL A 223 33.77 3.87 73.91
C VAL A 223 33.38 3.04 75.11
N THR A 224 33.12 3.74 76.23
CA THR A 224 32.47 3.09 77.39
C THR A 224 30.98 3.03 77.14
N VAL A 225 30.29 1.97 77.66
CA VAL A 225 28.83 1.77 77.50
C VAL A 225 28.08 2.99 78.00
N THR A 226 28.48 3.59 79.12
CA THR A 226 27.80 4.78 79.69
C THR A 226 28.01 6.02 78.80
N GLY A 227 29.22 6.25 78.25
CA GLY A 227 29.54 7.31 77.32
C GLY A 227 28.79 7.20 76.00
N TYR A 228 28.68 5.95 75.50
CA TYR A 228 27.89 5.69 74.29
C TYR A 228 26.40 5.97 74.47
N ILE A 229 25.79 5.51 75.55
CA ILE A 229 24.38 5.83 75.87
C ILE A 229 24.13 7.32 76.01
N ALA A 230 25.07 8.09 76.62
CA ALA A 230 24.97 9.54 76.72
C ALA A 230 25.05 10.21 75.34
N THR A 231 25.90 9.74 74.44
CA THR A 231 26.00 10.21 73.08
C THR A 231 24.75 9.88 72.24
N LEU A 232 24.23 8.66 72.39
CA LEU A 232 22.98 8.25 71.76
C LEU A 232 21.82 9.11 72.27
N LYS A 233 21.70 9.41 73.57
CA LYS A 233 20.65 10.30 74.10
C LYS A 233 20.74 11.71 73.48
N LYS A 234 21.91 12.26 73.20
CA LYS A 234 22.07 13.53 72.52
C LYS A 234 21.62 13.48 71.05
N ILE A 235 21.99 12.43 70.32
CA ILE A 235 21.61 12.23 68.92
C ILE A 235 20.10 12.01 68.82
N PHE A 236 19.54 11.18 69.67
CA PHE A 236 18.09 10.94 69.70
C PHE A 236 17.30 12.18 70.11
N ALA A 237 17.79 13.08 70.93
CA ALA A 237 17.13 14.31 71.28
C ALA A 237 16.98 15.27 70.05
N THR A 238 17.91 15.18 69.08
CA THR A 238 17.93 16.05 67.90
C THR A 238 17.28 15.42 66.67
N HIS A 239 17.26 14.10 66.54
CA HIS A 239 16.79 13.42 65.35
C HIS A 239 15.30 13.04 65.44
N PRO A 240 14.47 13.21 64.39
CA PRO A 240 13.04 12.86 64.40
C PRO A 240 12.74 11.40 64.85
N ILE A 241 13.51 10.44 64.31
CA ILE A 241 13.37 9.00 64.68
C ILE A 241 13.76 8.75 66.14
N GLY A 242 14.81 9.43 66.62
CA GLY A 242 15.22 9.34 68.03
C GLY A 242 14.15 9.80 68.99
N LYS A 243 13.37 10.80 68.63
CA LYS A 243 12.23 11.24 69.40
C LYS A 243 11.10 10.22 69.51
N MET A 244 10.99 9.25 68.55
CA MET A 244 10.06 8.13 68.66
C MET A 244 10.35 7.25 69.89
N PHE A 245 11.65 7.01 70.21
CA PHE A 245 11.99 6.23 71.41
C PHE A 245 11.64 6.94 72.72
N SER A 246 11.39 8.27 72.72
CA SER A 246 10.87 8.99 73.83
C SER A 246 9.36 8.80 74.10
N LEU A 247 8.68 7.96 73.27
CA LEU A 247 7.29 7.51 73.52
C LEU A 247 7.16 6.77 74.90
N LEU A 248 8.24 6.24 75.42
CA LEU A 248 8.31 5.64 76.77
C LEU A 248 8.02 6.63 77.90
N ASP A 249 8.32 7.93 77.68
CA ASP A 249 8.07 9.05 78.61
C ASP A 249 6.94 9.96 78.15
N PHE A 250 6.03 9.53 77.28
CA PHE A 250 5.02 10.34 76.60
C PHE A 250 4.09 11.04 77.59
N SER A 251 3.79 10.43 78.71
CA SER A 251 2.88 10.98 79.73
C SER A 251 3.45 12.21 80.47
N SER A 252 4.76 12.41 80.52
CA SER A 252 5.46 13.48 81.22
C SER A 252 5.78 14.67 80.31
N MET A 253 5.54 14.56 78.98
CA MET A 253 5.93 15.61 78.02
C MET A 253 4.85 16.70 77.88
N PRO A 254 5.31 17.97 77.59
CA PRO A 254 4.37 19.07 77.15
C PRO A 254 3.63 18.72 75.88
N TRP A 255 2.43 19.22 75.71
CA TRP A 255 1.53 18.89 74.56
C TRP A 255 2.11 19.18 73.21
N ASP A 256 2.90 20.26 73.04
CA ASP A 256 3.59 20.62 71.80
C ASP A 256 4.59 19.53 71.39
N LYS A 257 5.36 18.99 72.29
CA LYS A 257 6.32 17.91 72.06
C LYS A 257 5.62 16.55 71.77
N ARG A 258 4.47 16.28 72.43
CA ARG A 258 3.68 15.06 72.14
C ARG A 258 3.19 15.08 70.69
N ILE A 259 2.64 16.22 70.23
CA ILE A 259 2.15 16.33 68.86
C ILE A 259 3.32 16.14 67.88
N TYR A 260 4.46 16.75 68.12
CA TYR A 260 5.64 16.60 67.26
C TYR A 260 6.11 15.15 67.15
N VAL A 261 6.19 14.41 68.25
CA VAL A 261 6.56 13.00 68.29
C VAL A 261 5.58 12.14 67.55
N LEU A 262 4.26 12.37 67.76
CA LEU A 262 3.20 11.67 67.07
C LEU A 262 3.26 11.92 65.54
N MET A 263 3.42 13.16 65.13
CA MET A 263 3.56 13.50 63.72
C MET A 263 4.78 12.86 63.05
N SER A 264 5.93 12.84 63.77
CA SER A 264 7.16 12.19 63.30
C SER A 264 6.96 10.68 63.12
N PHE A 265 6.19 10.05 64.01
CA PHE A 265 5.85 8.64 63.89
C PHE A 265 4.93 8.37 62.70
N VAL A 266 3.91 9.17 62.51
CA VAL A 266 2.99 9.09 61.38
C VAL A 266 3.77 9.27 60.05
N PHE A 267 4.66 10.26 59.94
CA PHE A 267 5.49 10.45 58.76
C PHE A 267 6.40 9.25 58.49
N TYR A 268 7.00 8.66 59.52
CA TYR A 268 7.80 7.47 59.38
C TYR A 268 7.00 6.29 58.84
N VAL A 269 5.80 6.04 59.36
CA VAL A 269 4.89 4.97 58.91
C VAL A 269 4.49 5.20 57.45
N ILE A 270 4.17 6.48 57.08
CA ILE A 270 3.85 6.84 55.69
C ILE A 270 5.04 6.57 54.79
N GLN A 271 6.26 6.95 55.20
CA GLN A 271 7.45 6.74 54.42
C GLN A 271 7.74 5.24 54.20
N VAL A 272 7.63 4.40 55.22
CA VAL A 272 7.75 2.94 55.10
C VAL A 272 6.71 2.36 54.15
N TYR A 273 5.44 2.82 54.29
CA TYR A 273 4.38 2.40 53.39
C TYR A 273 4.67 2.79 51.92
N GLN A 274 5.10 4.03 51.65
CA GLN A 274 5.45 4.49 50.33
C GLN A 274 6.61 3.67 49.72
N ASN A 275 7.63 3.33 50.52
CA ASN A 275 8.73 2.49 50.07
C ASN A 275 8.26 1.07 49.71
N ILE A 276 7.32 0.49 50.46
CA ILE A 276 6.74 -0.82 50.14
C ILE A 276 5.98 -0.76 48.82
N VAL A 277 5.14 0.27 48.62
CA VAL A 277 4.35 0.47 47.38
C VAL A 277 5.30 0.67 46.20
N SER A 278 6.34 1.51 46.33
CA SER A 278 7.33 1.75 45.27
C SER A 278 8.09 0.46 44.89
N CYS A 279 8.52 -0.33 45.90
CA CYS A 279 9.18 -1.61 45.65
C CYS A 279 8.26 -2.59 44.88
N HIS A 280 6.98 -2.67 45.29
CA HIS A 280 6.00 -3.53 44.62
C HIS A 280 5.78 -3.08 43.16
N GLN A 281 5.63 -1.77 42.92
CA GLN A 281 5.47 -1.22 41.59
C GLN A 281 6.71 -1.47 40.72
N PHE A 282 7.91 -1.28 41.29
CA PHE A 282 9.17 -1.57 40.61
C PHE A 282 9.25 -3.07 40.20
N TYR A 283 8.86 -3.96 41.09
CA TYR A 283 8.81 -5.41 40.81
C TYR A 283 7.85 -5.74 39.66
N LYS A 284 6.64 -5.15 39.64
CA LYS A 284 5.68 -5.30 38.55
C LYS A 284 6.23 -4.77 37.22
N ASN A 285 6.89 -3.62 37.26
CA ASN A 285 7.55 -3.05 36.09
C ASN A 285 8.65 -3.97 35.53
N MET A 286 9.42 -4.62 36.40
CA MET A 286 10.46 -5.58 35.98
C MET A 286 9.85 -6.79 35.27
N ILE A 287 8.76 -7.34 35.74
CA ILE A 287 8.05 -8.42 35.05
C ILE A 287 7.56 -7.94 33.67
N LEU A 288 6.96 -6.75 33.62
CA LEU A 288 6.46 -6.18 32.37
C LEU A 288 7.59 -5.95 31.36
N ILE A 289 8.72 -5.37 31.79
CA ILE A 289 9.88 -5.14 30.93
C ILE A 289 10.39 -6.48 30.34
N HIS A 290 10.52 -7.52 31.15
CA HIS A 290 10.94 -8.82 30.66
C HIS A 290 9.96 -9.39 29.65
N LYS A 291 8.66 -9.35 29.96
CA LYS A 291 7.61 -9.80 29.02
C LYS A 291 7.71 -9.06 27.67
N ASN A 292 7.87 -7.75 27.71
CA ASN A 292 7.96 -6.92 26.51
C ASN A 292 9.21 -7.23 25.70
N ILE A 293 10.37 -7.42 26.36
CA ILE A 293 11.62 -7.78 25.68
C ILE A 293 11.49 -9.13 24.97
N PHE A 294 10.83 -10.13 25.56
CA PHE A 294 10.63 -11.42 24.91
C PHE A 294 9.68 -11.34 23.72
N ILE A 295 8.59 -10.56 23.81
CA ILE A 295 7.70 -10.31 22.68
C ILE A 295 8.47 -9.65 21.52
N LEU A 296 9.27 -8.60 21.82
CA LEU A 296 10.10 -7.93 20.83
C LEU A 296 11.16 -8.85 20.21
N ARG A 297 11.81 -9.69 21.02
CA ARG A 297 12.80 -10.67 20.57
C ARG A 297 12.21 -11.62 19.51
N ASP A 298 11.07 -12.21 19.83
CA ASP A 298 10.45 -13.19 18.97
C ASP A 298 9.89 -12.54 17.69
N TYR A 299 9.35 -11.32 17.80
CA TYR A 299 8.97 -10.50 16.67
C TYR A 299 10.17 -10.16 15.77
N PHE A 300 11.30 -9.73 16.32
CA PHE A 300 12.48 -9.39 15.51
C PHE A 300 13.11 -10.61 14.85
N ARG A 301 13.09 -11.78 15.51
CA ARG A 301 13.53 -13.05 14.91
C ARG A 301 12.67 -13.42 13.71
N TYR A 302 11.35 -13.34 13.86
CA TYR A 302 10.38 -13.55 12.77
C TYR A 302 10.67 -12.59 11.61
N THR A 303 10.75 -11.30 11.90
CA THR A 303 11.03 -10.26 10.90
C THR A 303 12.37 -10.47 10.19
N SER A 304 13.44 -10.74 10.93
CA SER A 304 14.78 -11.00 10.35
C SER A 304 14.81 -12.21 9.42
N ARG A 305 14.05 -13.27 9.76
CA ARG A 305 13.92 -14.47 8.92
C ARG A 305 13.21 -14.12 7.60
N ASN A 306 12.12 -13.37 7.67
CA ASN A 306 11.36 -12.95 6.49
C ASN A 306 12.16 -11.96 5.61
N MET A 307 12.93 -11.04 6.24
CA MET A 307 13.87 -10.18 5.50
C MET A 307 14.92 -11.00 4.75
N THR A 308 15.46 -12.05 5.37
CA THR A 308 16.42 -12.95 4.72
C THR A 308 15.81 -13.62 3.48
N HIS A 309 14.57 -14.05 3.58
CA HIS A 309 13.85 -14.65 2.47
C HIS A 309 13.67 -13.66 1.29
N ILE A 310 13.16 -12.45 1.58
CA ILE A 310 13.00 -11.43 0.53
C ILE A 310 14.33 -11.02 -0.09
N ILE A 311 15.40 -10.87 0.71
CA ILE A 311 16.75 -10.56 0.21
C ILE A 311 17.23 -11.67 -0.74
N SER A 312 17.00 -12.95 -0.42
CA SER A 312 17.46 -14.06 -1.26
C SER A 312 16.84 -14.05 -2.66
N ILE A 313 15.61 -13.55 -2.79
CA ILE A 313 14.92 -13.41 -4.07
C ILE A 313 15.36 -12.12 -4.78
N SER A 314 15.30 -10.99 -4.07
CA SER A 314 15.50 -9.66 -4.64
C SER A 314 16.95 -9.35 -5.02
N SER A 315 17.94 -9.99 -4.38
CA SER A 315 19.36 -9.73 -4.66
C SER A 315 19.80 -10.14 -6.08
N ASN A 316 19.07 -11.06 -6.72
CA ASN A 316 19.34 -11.52 -8.06
C ASN A 316 18.69 -10.67 -9.14
N LEU A 317 17.85 -9.69 -8.76
CA LEU A 317 17.10 -8.81 -9.65
C LEU A 317 17.80 -7.45 -9.72
N GLU A 318 18.14 -7.02 -10.92
CA GLU A 318 18.94 -5.81 -11.10
C GLU A 318 18.22 -4.56 -10.58
N THR A 319 16.95 -4.42 -10.90
CA THR A 319 16.15 -3.26 -10.51
C THR A 319 15.80 -3.23 -9.02
N TYR A 320 15.90 -4.36 -8.32
CA TYR A 320 15.66 -4.50 -6.88
C TYR A 320 16.91 -4.29 -6.03
N ARG A 321 18.08 -4.03 -6.62
CA ARG A 321 19.38 -3.95 -5.92
C ARG A 321 19.37 -2.93 -4.78
N ASN A 322 18.83 -1.74 -4.99
CA ASN A 322 18.77 -0.69 -3.98
C ASN A 322 17.84 -1.08 -2.81
N PHE A 323 16.70 -1.66 -3.11
CA PHE A 323 15.77 -2.19 -2.12
C PHE A 323 16.41 -3.32 -1.29
N ALA A 324 17.06 -4.29 -1.92
CA ALA A 324 17.75 -5.40 -1.26
C ALA A 324 18.90 -4.91 -0.36
N ALA A 325 19.65 -3.89 -0.80
CA ALA A 325 20.73 -3.30 -0.01
C ALA A 325 20.19 -2.57 1.24
N ASP A 326 19.10 -1.81 1.11
CA ASP A 326 18.47 -1.16 2.23
C ASP A 326 17.89 -2.16 3.23
N LEU A 327 17.20 -3.19 2.73
CA LEU A 327 16.67 -4.28 3.54
C LEU A 327 17.78 -5.03 4.29
N THR A 328 18.91 -5.29 3.64
CA THR A 328 20.09 -5.93 4.26
C THR A 328 20.62 -5.09 5.43
N ARG A 329 20.76 -3.77 5.24
CA ARG A 329 21.24 -2.84 6.27
C ARG A 329 20.33 -2.84 7.51
N ASN A 330 19.02 -2.81 7.31
CA ASN A 330 18.05 -2.80 8.40
C ASN A 330 17.94 -4.19 9.09
N LYS A 331 18.05 -5.28 8.33
CA LYS A 331 18.17 -6.64 8.87
C LYS A 331 19.35 -6.77 9.82
N GLU A 332 20.54 -6.29 9.43
CA GLU A 332 21.73 -6.34 10.29
C GLU A 332 21.54 -5.59 11.62
N LYS A 333 20.83 -4.45 11.59
CA LYS A 333 20.47 -3.72 12.82
C LYS A 333 19.56 -4.57 13.72
N LEU A 334 18.52 -5.18 13.16
CA LEU A 334 17.62 -6.07 13.90
C LEU A 334 18.36 -7.29 14.48
N GLU A 335 19.25 -7.93 13.72
CA GLU A 335 20.05 -9.06 14.20
C GLU A 335 20.98 -8.70 15.35
N LYS A 336 21.55 -7.49 15.34
CA LYS A 336 22.35 -6.99 16.47
C LYS A 336 21.49 -6.88 17.73
N LEU A 337 20.25 -6.38 17.61
CA LEU A 337 19.29 -6.32 18.72
C LEU A 337 18.90 -7.73 19.19
N CYS A 338 18.60 -8.66 18.28
CA CYS A 338 18.31 -10.04 18.60
C CYS A 338 19.43 -10.69 19.43
N LYS A 339 20.70 -10.53 19.02
CA LYS A 339 21.87 -11.05 19.75
C LYS A 339 21.97 -10.51 21.19
N VAL A 340 21.49 -9.28 21.43
CA VAL A 340 21.44 -8.70 22.77
C VAL A 340 20.29 -9.34 23.57
N PHE A 341 19.11 -9.49 22.96
CA PHE A 341 17.94 -10.09 23.61
C PHE A 341 18.13 -11.57 23.95
N ASP A 342 18.85 -12.31 23.11
CA ASP A 342 19.15 -13.74 23.33
C ASP A 342 19.96 -14.02 24.60
N LYS A 343 20.71 -13.03 25.08
CA LYS A 343 21.47 -13.11 26.33
C LYS A 343 20.59 -12.94 27.56
N ILE A 344 19.35 -12.46 27.40
CA ILE A 344 18.41 -12.22 28.49
C ILE A 344 17.67 -13.54 28.83
N LYS A 345 17.79 -13.98 30.07
CA LYS A 345 17.08 -15.17 30.58
C LYS A 345 15.73 -14.75 31.18
N PRO A 346 14.71 -15.63 31.19
CA PRO A 346 13.40 -15.35 31.80
C PRO A 346 13.54 -14.90 33.27
N PHE A 347 12.63 -14.02 33.70
CA PHE A 347 12.66 -13.48 35.07
C PHE A 347 12.28 -14.58 36.08
N LYS A 348 13.23 -14.90 36.99
CA LYS A 348 12.98 -15.71 38.18
C LYS A 348 13.54 -14.93 39.37
N ILE A 349 12.85 -14.92 40.48
CA ILE A 349 13.36 -14.32 41.72
C ILE A 349 14.59 -15.12 42.18
N SER A 350 15.78 -14.59 41.93
CA SER A 350 17.05 -15.19 42.30
C SER A 350 18.05 -14.07 42.55
N PHE A 351 18.89 -14.25 43.58
CA PHE A 351 19.91 -13.26 43.93
C PHE A 351 20.87 -12.96 42.77
N VAL A 352 21.20 -13.96 41.97
CA VAL A 352 22.07 -13.80 40.79
C VAL A 352 21.40 -12.92 39.72
N LYS A 353 20.08 -13.00 39.59
CA LYS A 353 19.33 -12.18 38.59
C LYS A 353 19.13 -10.74 39.04
N MET A 354 19.14 -10.49 40.31
CA MET A 354 19.14 -9.12 40.82
C MET A 354 20.37 -8.33 40.35
N LEU A 355 21.47 -9.00 39.99
CA LEU A 355 22.71 -8.37 39.51
C LEU A 355 22.66 -7.97 38.02
N ASP A 356 21.69 -8.45 37.24
CA ASP A 356 21.54 -8.13 35.81
C ASP A 356 20.43 -7.12 35.51
N ILE A 357 19.67 -6.67 36.52
CA ILE A 357 18.52 -5.74 36.34
C ILE A 357 18.97 -4.45 35.67
N GLY A 358 20.11 -3.88 36.04
CA GLY A 358 20.61 -2.64 35.44
C GLY A 358 20.87 -2.72 33.94
N LYS A 359 21.29 -3.89 33.43
CA LYS A 359 21.45 -4.13 31.98
C LYS A 359 20.12 -4.18 31.27
N ILE A 360 19.13 -4.81 31.88
CA ILE A 360 17.78 -4.95 31.34
C ILE A 360 17.06 -3.60 31.32
N MET A 361 17.18 -2.81 32.39
CA MET A 361 16.66 -1.47 32.42
C MET A 361 17.31 -0.56 31.36
N LYS A 362 18.65 -0.64 31.20
CA LYS A 362 19.34 0.09 30.14
C LYS A 362 18.78 -0.28 28.77
N LEU A 363 18.63 -1.55 28.47
CA LEU A 363 18.11 -2.03 27.21
C LEU A 363 16.68 -1.54 26.96
N ASN A 364 15.81 -1.65 27.97
CA ASN A 364 14.44 -1.12 27.88
C ASN A 364 14.43 0.41 27.63
N TYR A 365 15.34 1.13 28.27
CA TYR A 365 15.47 2.58 28.03
C TYR A 365 15.89 2.88 26.59
N GLU A 366 16.92 2.19 26.07
CA GLU A 366 17.43 2.37 24.72
C GLU A 366 16.36 2.03 23.65
N ILE A 367 15.59 0.95 23.82
CA ILE A 367 14.53 0.56 22.86
C ILE A 367 13.51 1.69 22.64
N PHE A 368 13.11 2.38 23.71
CA PHE A 368 12.03 3.34 23.64
C PHE A 368 12.48 4.82 23.57
N VAL A 369 13.76 5.10 23.77
CA VAL A 369 14.28 6.48 23.75
C VAL A 369 15.27 6.72 22.61
N ASP A 370 16.00 5.66 22.18
CA ASP A 370 16.97 5.78 21.09
C ASP A 370 16.26 5.87 19.73
N ASN A 371 16.52 6.95 19.00
CA ASN A 371 15.87 7.21 17.72
C ASN A 371 16.28 6.20 16.63
N ASP A 372 17.53 5.71 16.64
CA ASP A 372 18.00 4.73 15.66
C ASP A 372 17.28 3.39 15.83
N ILE A 373 17.04 2.99 17.09
CA ILE A 373 16.29 1.77 17.40
C ILE A 373 14.81 1.95 17.03
N LYS A 374 14.21 3.10 17.38
CA LYS A 374 12.82 3.41 16.98
C LYS A 374 12.63 3.33 15.48
N GLN A 375 13.50 3.99 14.71
CA GLN A 375 13.43 3.93 13.24
C GLN A 375 13.55 2.48 12.70
N CYS A 376 14.41 1.67 13.32
CA CYS A 376 14.56 0.26 12.95
C CYS A 376 13.30 -0.56 13.26
N VAL A 377 12.61 -0.27 14.36
CA VAL A 377 11.34 -0.92 14.71
C VAL A 377 10.22 -0.44 13.76
N ASP A 378 10.11 0.85 13.51
CA ASP A 378 9.13 1.43 12.58
C ASP A 378 9.34 0.88 11.16
N TYR A 379 10.60 0.74 10.73
CA TYR A 379 10.95 0.07 9.46
C TYR A 379 10.43 -1.37 9.42
N SER A 380 10.55 -2.10 10.53
CA SER A 380 10.10 -3.49 10.61
C SER A 380 8.58 -3.63 10.48
N PHE A 381 7.80 -2.64 10.91
CA PHE A 381 6.34 -2.62 10.74
C PHE A 381 5.95 -2.53 9.26
N GLY A 382 6.59 -1.61 8.53
CA GLY A 382 6.37 -1.48 7.09
C GLY A 382 6.82 -2.70 6.31
N PHE A 383 7.95 -3.29 6.68
CA PHE A 383 8.42 -4.53 6.07
C PHE A 383 7.46 -5.70 6.29
N ASN A 384 6.95 -5.92 7.50
CA ASN A 384 6.01 -7.01 7.76
C ASN A 384 4.65 -6.79 7.07
N ALA A 385 4.21 -5.53 6.93
CA ALA A 385 3.05 -5.20 6.10
C ALA A 385 3.27 -5.57 4.64
N PHE A 386 4.42 -5.19 4.07
CA PHE A 386 4.81 -5.56 2.71
C PHE A 386 4.90 -7.08 2.52
N TYR A 387 5.52 -7.79 3.48
CA TYR A 387 5.66 -9.25 3.42
C TYR A 387 4.31 -9.97 3.37
N GLU A 388 3.34 -9.57 4.22
CA GLU A 388 1.98 -10.10 4.21
C GLU A 388 1.26 -9.82 2.89
N GLN A 389 1.41 -8.60 2.35
CA GLN A 389 0.80 -8.21 1.08
C GLN A 389 1.40 -8.96 -0.10
N VAL A 390 2.73 -9.19 -0.12
CA VAL A 390 3.40 -10.03 -1.12
C VAL A 390 2.87 -11.46 -1.08
N ASP A 391 2.71 -12.00 0.12
CA ASP A 391 2.15 -13.34 0.31
C ASP A 391 0.73 -13.45 -0.26
N HIS A 392 -0.10 -12.45 0.02
CA HIS A 392 -1.45 -12.40 -0.52
C HIS A 392 -1.49 -12.25 -2.04
N VAL A 393 -0.65 -11.36 -2.62
CA VAL A 393 -0.51 -11.24 -4.08
C VAL A 393 -0.09 -12.56 -4.70
N LYS A 394 0.86 -13.28 -4.08
CA LYS A 394 1.27 -14.61 -4.55
C LYS A 394 0.11 -15.60 -4.56
N ASN A 395 -0.68 -15.63 -3.48
CA ASN A 395 -1.83 -16.53 -3.40
C ASN A 395 -2.86 -16.27 -4.52
N ILE A 396 -3.16 -15.00 -4.84
CA ILE A 396 -4.07 -14.67 -5.95
C ILE A 396 -3.48 -14.96 -7.33
N ILE A 397 -2.13 -14.95 -7.48
CA ILE A 397 -1.43 -15.42 -8.69
C ILE A 397 -1.58 -16.93 -8.81
N ASP A 398 -1.32 -17.67 -7.74
CA ASP A 398 -1.40 -19.16 -7.74
C ASP A 398 -2.84 -19.66 -7.94
N ASP A 399 -3.84 -18.91 -7.45
CA ASP A 399 -5.26 -19.13 -7.73
C ASP A 399 -5.63 -18.84 -9.20
N GLY A 400 -4.73 -18.29 -10.01
CA GLY A 400 -5.01 -17.89 -11.40
C GLY A 400 -5.98 -16.72 -11.55
N LYS A 401 -6.16 -15.92 -10.49
CA LYS A 401 -7.04 -14.73 -10.51
C LYS A 401 -6.37 -13.55 -11.21
N ILE A 402 -5.05 -13.41 -11.09
CA ILE A 402 -4.27 -12.40 -11.80
C ILE A 402 -3.20 -13.06 -12.66
N ASN A 403 -2.92 -12.47 -13.82
CA ASN A 403 -1.96 -12.98 -14.78
C ASN A 403 -0.91 -11.93 -15.15
N PRO A 404 0.27 -12.35 -15.62
CA PRO A 404 1.33 -11.44 -16.02
C PRO A 404 0.96 -10.65 -17.26
N CYS A 405 1.43 -9.39 -17.31
CA CYS A 405 1.31 -8.50 -18.45
C CYS A 405 2.51 -8.63 -19.39
N GLU A 406 2.28 -8.60 -20.70
CA GLU A 406 3.30 -8.37 -21.70
C GLU A 406 3.41 -6.85 -21.97
N PHE A 407 4.61 -6.29 -21.79
CA PHE A 407 4.85 -4.86 -22.03
C PHE A 407 5.43 -4.65 -23.42
N ILE A 408 4.77 -3.81 -24.21
CA ILE A 408 5.11 -3.53 -25.61
C ILE A 408 5.80 -2.16 -25.67
N SER A 409 6.92 -2.08 -26.39
CA SER A 409 7.60 -0.81 -26.66
C SER A 409 7.01 -0.14 -27.90
N LYS A 410 6.72 1.16 -27.83
CA LYS A 410 6.30 1.95 -29.00
C LYS A 410 7.42 2.14 -30.03
N HIS A 411 8.69 2.06 -29.57
CA HIS A 411 9.88 2.34 -30.41
C HIS A 411 10.29 1.21 -31.37
N SER A 412 9.75 0.00 -31.23
CA SER A 412 10.09 -1.09 -32.16
C SER A 412 9.56 -0.89 -33.58
N PHE A 413 8.61 0.02 -33.79
CA PHE A 413 8.00 0.25 -35.10
C PHE A 413 8.68 1.35 -35.93
N GLU A 414 9.30 2.34 -35.32
CA GLU A 414 10.05 3.36 -36.08
C GLU A 414 11.32 2.77 -36.64
N VAL A 415 12.00 1.88 -35.93
CA VAL A 415 13.22 1.20 -36.37
C VAL A 415 12.91 0.14 -37.43
N GLU A 416 11.82 -0.64 -37.30
CA GLU A 416 11.43 -1.63 -38.33
C GLU A 416 10.84 -0.93 -39.57
N ALA A 417 10.09 0.18 -39.43
CA ALA A 417 9.59 0.94 -40.57
C ALA A 417 10.67 1.74 -41.29
N GLU A 418 11.70 2.24 -40.58
CA GLU A 418 12.87 2.86 -41.20
C GLU A 418 13.72 1.80 -41.93
N VAL A 419 13.89 0.61 -41.33
CA VAL A 419 14.65 -0.50 -42.00
C VAL A 419 13.85 -1.05 -43.17
N GLU A 420 12.52 -1.19 -43.12
CA GLU A 420 11.72 -1.60 -44.29
C GLU A 420 11.72 -0.52 -45.38
N ALA A 421 11.63 0.77 -45.02
CA ALA A 421 11.70 1.87 -45.97
C ALA A 421 13.09 1.99 -46.62
N ASP A 422 14.17 1.74 -45.88
CA ASP A 422 15.53 1.73 -46.41
C ASP A 422 15.76 0.53 -47.33
N VAL A 423 15.19 -0.65 -47.00
CA VAL A 423 15.25 -1.86 -47.85
C VAL A 423 14.40 -1.71 -49.11
N GLU A 424 13.18 -1.11 -49.03
CA GLU A 424 12.41 -0.82 -50.24
C GLU A 424 13.08 0.23 -51.12
N ALA A 425 13.71 1.25 -50.53
CA ALA A 425 14.46 2.26 -51.28
C ALA A 425 15.73 1.68 -51.93
N GLU A 426 16.43 0.74 -51.28
CA GLU A 426 17.56 0.03 -51.90
C GLU A 426 17.10 -0.89 -53.04
N VAL A 427 15.97 -1.59 -52.87
CA VAL A 427 15.40 -2.46 -53.90
C VAL A 427 14.89 -1.65 -55.12
N GLU A 428 14.22 -0.52 -54.90
CA GLU A 428 13.82 0.39 -55.98
C GLU A 428 15.04 0.99 -56.71
N ALA A 429 16.09 1.35 -55.98
CA ALA A 429 17.32 1.87 -56.57
C ALA A 429 18.08 0.79 -57.39
N GLU A 430 18.08 -0.48 -56.95
CA GLU A 430 18.66 -1.61 -57.74
C GLU A 430 17.81 -1.89 -58.98
N VAL A 431 16.48 -1.84 -58.91
CA VAL A 431 15.59 -2.05 -60.06
C VAL A 431 15.71 -0.90 -61.07
N GLU A 432 15.83 0.37 -60.62
CA GLU A 432 16.07 1.49 -61.50
C GLU A 432 17.47 1.40 -62.19
N ALA A 433 18.49 0.92 -61.44
CA ALA A 433 19.83 0.71 -62.00
C ALA A 433 19.89 -0.42 -63.03
N GLU A 434 19.13 -1.52 -62.86
CA GLU A 434 18.97 -2.57 -63.82
C GLU A 434 18.24 -2.11 -65.10
N VAL A 435 17.16 -1.34 -64.93
CA VAL A 435 16.39 -0.75 -66.08
C VAL A 435 17.26 0.24 -66.88
N GLU A 436 18.05 1.10 -66.24
CA GLU A 436 18.99 1.98 -66.90
C GLU A 436 20.12 1.22 -67.64
N HIS A 437 20.54 0.07 -67.05
CA HIS A 437 21.59 -0.76 -67.67
C HIS A 437 21.06 -1.48 -68.93
N ASP A 438 19.81 -1.92 -68.94
CA ASP A 438 19.19 -2.56 -70.11
C ASP A 438 18.82 -1.53 -71.21
N GLU A 439 18.37 -0.32 -70.86
CA GLU A 439 18.21 0.76 -71.84
C GLU A 439 19.53 1.20 -72.47
N LYS A 440 20.63 1.20 -71.76
CA LYS A 440 21.96 1.49 -72.27
C LYS A 440 22.47 0.35 -73.19
N LYS A 441 22.08 -0.91 -72.92
CA LYS A 441 22.37 -2.03 -73.88
C LYS A 441 21.55 -1.97 -75.15
N HIS A 442 20.25 -1.58 -75.07
CA HIS A 442 19.40 -1.39 -76.24
C HIS A 442 19.84 -0.19 -77.13
N LYS A 443 20.33 0.89 -76.53
CA LYS A 443 20.88 2.04 -77.29
C LYS A 443 22.25 1.74 -77.96
N LYS A 444 23.03 0.77 -77.49
CA LYS A 444 24.28 0.33 -78.12
C LYS A 444 24.07 -0.62 -79.31
N HIS A 445 22.95 -1.37 -79.39
CA HIS A 445 22.60 -2.21 -80.50
C HIS A 445 21.99 -1.49 -81.69
N HIS A 446 21.37 -0.28 -81.49
CA HIS A 446 20.80 0.51 -82.59
C HIS A 446 21.75 1.48 -83.28
N LYS A 447 23.03 1.56 -82.87
CA LYS A 447 24.05 2.40 -83.54
C LYS A 447 24.96 1.69 -84.54
N LYS A 448 24.73 0.39 -84.82
CA LYS A 448 25.55 -0.41 -85.69
C LYS A 448 24.93 -0.77 -87.06
N ASN A 449 23.70 -0.32 -87.37
CA ASN A 449 23.09 -0.57 -88.67
C ASN A 449 22.40 0.70 -89.20
N LYS A 450 23.15 1.70 -89.64
CA LYS A 450 22.73 2.70 -90.59
C LYS A 450 23.89 3.11 -91.47
N SER A 451 24.03 2.40 -92.54
CA SER A 451 24.48 2.93 -93.85
C SER A 451 23.65 2.23 -94.91
N ASP A 452 23.07 3.05 -95.75
CA ASP A 452 22.57 2.87 -97.09
C ASP A 452 21.06 2.64 -97.37
N LYS A 453 20.63 3.69 -98.10
CA LYS A 453 19.60 3.81 -99.15
C LYS A 453 18.14 3.99 -98.78
N SER A 454 17.76 5.21 -98.82
CA SER A 454 16.94 5.99 -99.77
C SER A 454 15.75 5.29 -100.46
N VAL A 455 14.64 6.02 -100.43
CA VAL A 455 13.56 6.22 -101.39
C VAL A 455 12.17 5.70 -101.09
N LYS A 456 11.32 6.66 -100.92
CA LYS A 456 9.90 6.87 -101.31
C LYS A 456 8.80 5.87 -100.92
N SER A 457 7.85 6.44 -100.25
CA SER A 457 6.52 6.89 -100.65
C SER A 457 5.38 5.96 -100.24
N ASP A 458 4.42 6.63 -99.61
CA ASP A 458 2.94 6.64 -99.80
C ASP A 458 2.08 5.54 -99.15
N LYS A 459 1.21 6.16 -98.34
CA LYS A 459 -0.27 6.02 -98.27
C LYS A 459 -0.91 4.71 -97.70
N SER A 460 -1.62 5.03 -96.71
CA SER A 460 -3.07 4.77 -96.49
C SER A 460 -3.59 3.46 -95.99
N ALA A 461 -4.31 3.64 -94.95
CA ALA A 461 -5.70 3.18 -94.68
C ALA A 461 -5.99 1.78 -94.17
N LYS A 462 -6.61 1.87 -93.04
CA LYS A 462 -7.84 1.16 -92.61
C LYS A 462 -7.87 -0.35 -92.42
N SER A 463 -8.30 -0.62 -91.24
CA SER A 463 -9.52 -1.40 -90.84
C SER A 463 -9.39 -2.89 -90.54
N ASP A 464 -9.86 -3.12 -89.39
CA ASP A 464 -10.88 -4.10 -88.97
C ASP A 464 -10.61 -5.59 -88.87
N LYS A 465 -11.04 -5.99 -87.69
CA LYS A 465 -11.80 -7.25 -87.38
C LYS A 465 -11.10 -8.60 -87.20
N SER A 466 -11.07 -9.00 -85.93
CA SER A 466 -11.90 -10.08 -85.34
C SER A 466 -11.58 -11.57 -85.72
N VAL A 467 -11.76 -12.31 -84.66
CA VAL A 467 -12.35 -13.62 -84.56
C VAL A 467 -11.48 -14.84 -84.34
N LYS A 468 -11.60 -15.38 -83.14
CA LYS A 468 -11.83 -16.76 -82.70
C LYS A 468 -11.00 -17.90 -83.32
N SER A 469 -10.49 -18.77 -82.56
CA SER A 469 -11.01 -20.01 -82.00
C SER A 469 -9.95 -21.07 -81.88
N ASP A 470 -9.93 -21.69 -80.74
CA ASP A 470 -10.21 -23.10 -80.41
C ASP A 470 -9.23 -24.20 -80.75
N LYS A 471 -9.14 -25.04 -79.73
CA LYS A 471 -8.92 -26.51 -79.67
C LYS A 471 -7.52 -27.04 -79.61
N SER A 472 -7.18 -27.54 -78.41
CA SER A 472 -7.29 -28.90 -77.87
C SER A 472 -6.40 -29.97 -78.56
N VAL A 473 -5.74 -30.76 -77.78
CA VAL A 473 -5.84 -32.22 -77.71
C VAL A 473 -4.65 -32.82 -76.93
N LYS A 474 -4.94 -33.47 -75.83
CA LYS A 474 -4.55 -34.74 -75.23
C LYS A 474 -3.31 -35.50 -75.74
N SER A 475 -2.55 -36.13 -74.85
CA SER A 475 -2.49 -37.56 -74.48
C SER A 475 -1.30 -37.84 -73.57
N ASP A 476 -1.53 -38.39 -72.42
CA ASP A 476 -1.51 -39.80 -71.96
C ASP A 476 -0.18 -40.55 -72.09
N LYS A 477 0.22 -41.03 -70.93
CA LYS A 477 0.42 -42.41 -70.41
C LYS A 477 1.58 -42.49 -69.43
N SER A 478 1.28 -42.71 -68.17
CA SER A 478 1.31 -43.92 -67.34
C SER A 478 2.61 -44.76 -67.42
N VAL A 479 3.14 -45.10 -66.25
CA VAL A 479 3.26 -46.46 -65.71
C VAL A 479 3.73 -46.41 -64.23
N LYS A 480 3.19 -47.34 -63.49
CA LYS A 480 3.26 -47.67 -62.07
C LYS A 480 4.65 -48.19 -61.63
N SER A 481 4.97 -48.10 -60.38
CA SER A 481 5.09 -49.24 -59.46
C SER A 481 5.34 -48.89 -58.02
N ASP A 482 4.67 -49.62 -57.19
CA ASP A 482 4.55 -49.82 -55.78
C ASP A 482 5.87 -49.96 -54.98
N LYS A 483 5.93 -49.54 -53.75
CA LYS A 483 5.67 -50.26 -52.50
C LYS A 483 6.14 -49.45 -51.23
N SER A 484 5.19 -49.22 -50.43
CA SER A 484 5.10 -49.33 -48.93
C SER A 484 6.32 -49.15 -48.05
N ALA A 485 6.20 -48.24 -47.09
CA ALA A 485 6.21 -48.52 -45.65
C ALA A 485 5.78 -47.31 -44.84
N LYS A 486 4.94 -47.59 -43.85
CA LYS A 486 4.36 -46.70 -42.85
C LYS A 486 5.42 -46.10 -41.93
N SER A 487 5.28 -44.82 -41.57
CA SER A 487 5.32 -44.41 -40.18
C SER A 487 4.73 -43.01 -40.05
N ASP A 488 3.76 -42.92 -39.15
CA ASP A 488 3.07 -41.74 -38.72
C ASP A 488 4.02 -40.69 -38.13
N LYS A 489 3.83 -39.44 -38.50
CA LYS A 489 3.66 -38.32 -37.58
C LYS A 489 3.31 -37.06 -38.37
N SER A 490 2.01 -36.75 -38.29
CA SER A 490 1.46 -35.47 -38.64
C SER A 490 2.04 -34.40 -37.70
N ALA A 491 2.85 -33.52 -38.21
CA ALA A 491 3.03 -32.21 -37.62
C ALA A 491 2.48 -31.22 -38.65
N LYS A 492 1.21 -30.84 -38.43
CA LYS A 492 0.67 -29.64 -39.06
C LYS A 492 1.41 -28.46 -38.49
N SER A 493 2.30 -27.88 -39.25
CA SER A 493 2.77 -26.53 -39.00
C SER A 493 1.65 -25.58 -39.45
N ASP A 494 0.83 -25.16 -38.52
CA ASP A 494 0.01 -23.98 -38.67
C ASP A 494 0.98 -22.78 -38.70
N LYS A 495 1.41 -22.42 -39.90
CA LYS A 495 1.88 -21.07 -40.18
C LYS A 495 0.59 -20.21 -40.23
N SER A 496 0.05 -19.82 -39.06
CA SER A 496 -0.83 -18.70 -39.00
C SER A 496 -0.05 -17.47 -39.41
N ALA A 497 -0.48 -16.84 -40.50
CA ALA A 497 -0.05 -15.53 -40.90
C ALA A 497 -0.11 -14.60 -39.69
N LYS A 498 1.02 -14.22 -39.09
CA LYS A 498 1.11 -13.08 -38.19
C LYS A 498 0.78 -11.87 -39.05
N SER A 499 -0.49 -11.46 -39.03
CA SER A 499 -0.91 -10.12 -39.41
C SER A 499 -0.02 -9.17 -38.61
N ALA A 500 0.56 -8.18 -39.27
CA ALA A 500 1.31 -7.11 -38.65
C ALA A 500 0.44 -6.51 -37.53
N THR A 501 0.67 -6.95 -36.29
CA THR A 501 -0.09 -6.52 -35.13
C THR A 501 0.39 -5.13 -34.77
N LYS A 502 -0.47 -4.12 -35.02
CA LYS A 502 -0.27 -2.79 -34.45
C LYS A 502 0.02 -2.93 -32.96
N ASN A 503 1.09 -2.28 -32.49
CA ASN A 503 1.38 -2.15 -31.06
C ASN A 503 0.28 -1.34 -30.39
N VAL A 504 -0.68 -2.01 -29.76
CA VAL A 504 -1.85 -1.41 -29.10
C VAL A 504 -2.09 -2.11 -27.78
N THR A 505 -2.52 -1.36 -26.78
CA THR A 505 -2.93 -1.92 -25.51
C THR A 505 -4.16 -2.82 -25.68
N ARG A 506 -4.04 -4.06 -25.24
CA ARG A 506 -5.08 -5.08 -25.36
C ARG A 506 -5.24 -5.86 -24.07
N PHE A 507 -6.47 -6.12 -23.69
CA PHE A 507 -6.84 -7.00 -22.58
C PHE A 507 -7.75 -8.10 -23.08
N THR A 508 -7.45 -9.35 -22.74
CA THR A 508 -8.30 -10.51 -22.95
C THR A 508 -8.92 -10.90 -21.62
N GLN A 509 -10.25 -11.00 -21.59
CA GLN A 509 -11.03 -11.36 -20.41
C GLN A 509 -10.73 -10.49 -19.18
N LEU A 510 -10.64 -9.17 -19.38
CA LEU A 510 -10.50 -8.16 -18.33
C LEU A 510 -11.72 -8.16 -17.41
N TYR A 511 -11.50 -8.02 -16.10
CA TYR A 511 -12.58 -7.91 -15.13
C TYR A 511 -12.28 -7.02 -13.93
N TYR A 512 -13.34 -6.64 -13.23
CA TYR A 512 -13.29 -5.73 -12.09
C TYR A 512 -13.06 -6.50 -10.78
N PRO A 513 -12.00 -6.23 -10.02
CA PRO A 513 -11.59 -7.03 -8.86
C PRO A 513 -12.64 -7.21 -7.76
N PRO A 514 -13.47 -6.19 -7.40
CA PRO A 514 -14.43 -6.28 -6.30
C PRO A 514 -15.57 -7.28 -6.43
N TYR A 515 -15.74 -7.91 -7.59
CA TYR A 515 -16.82 -8.89 -7.79
C TYR A 515 -16.32 -10.32 -7.68
N ASP A 516 -17.02 -11.17 -6.92
CA ASP A 516 -16.68 -12.59 -6.78
C ASP A 516 -16.85 -13.37 -8.08
N ASN A 517 -17.89 -13.05 -8.86
CA ASN A 517 -18.18 -13.66 -10.17
C ASN A 517 -18.24 -12.58 -11.25
N PRO A 518 -17.11 -11.96 -11.62
CA PRO A 518 -17.09 -10.84 -12.54
C PRO A 518 -17.40 -11.27 -13.97
N VAL A 519 -18.13 -10.44 -14.69
CA VAL A 519 -18.28 -10.60 -16.14
C VAL A 519 -17.02 -10.08 -16.83
N LYS A 520 -16.30 -11.01 -17.48
CA LYS A 520 -15.04 -10.71 -18.15
C LYS A 520 -15.27 -10.12 -19.55
N ASN A 521 -14.47 -9.14 -19.97
CA ASN A 521 -14.60 -8.47 -21.26
C ASN A 521 -13.26 -8.38 -22.00
N ASP A 522 -13.28 -8.42 -23.33
CA ASP A 522 -12.13 -8.14 -24.18
C ASP A 522 -12.11 -6.66 -24.53
N VAL A 523 -10.99 -5.97 -24.26
CA VAL A 523 -10.82 -4.55 -24.54
C VAL A 523 -9.56 -4.34 -25.36
N THR A 524 -9.69 -3.71 -26.54
CA THR A 524 -8.55 -3.35 -27.40
C THR A 524 -8.58 -1.84 -27.64
N ILE A 525 -7.52 -1.15 -27.21
CA ILE A 525 -7.40 0.31 -27.28
C ILE A 525 -6.56 0.69 -28.50
N ASP A 526 -7.08 0.41 -29.68
CA ASP A 526 -6.44 0.77 -30.96
C ASP A 526 -6.95 2.14 -31.48
N LYS A 527 -7.95 2.70 -30.85
CA LYS A 527 -8.58 4.01 -31.11
C LYS A 527 -9.23 4.52 -29.84
N LYS A 528 -9.67 5.78 -29.84
CA LYS A 528 -10.47 6.37 -28.77
C LYS A 528 -11.80 5.63 -28.66
N ILE A 529 -12.13 5.13 -27.49
CA ILE A 529 -13.30 4.29 -27.24
C ILE A 529 -14.41 5.11 -26.62
N ILE A 530 -15.61 5.05 -27.21
CA ILE A 530 -16.83 5.62 -26.61
C ILE A 530 -17.79 4.48 -26.31
N ILE A 531 -18.30 4.40 -25.09
CA ILE A 531 -19.17 3.33 -24.60
C ILE A 531 -20.55 3.89 -24.27
N THR A 532 -21.57 3.38 -24.97
CA THR A 532 -22.98 3.73 -24.73
C THR A 532 -23.71 2.59 -24.01
N GLY A 533 -24.84 2.88 -23.43
CA GLY A 533 -25.72 1.90 -22.81
C GLY A 533 -26.60 2.50 -21.72
N PRO A 534 -27.63 1.77 -21.29
CA PRO A 534 -28.48 2.24 -20.19
C PRO A 534 -27.72 2.35 -18.87
N ASN A 535 -28.35 3.00 -17.89
CA ASN A 535 -27.83 3.04 -16.52
C ASN A 535 -27.76 1.63 -15.96
N ALA A 536 -26.86 1.37 -15.02
CA ALA A 536 -26.60 0.07 -14.41
C ALA A 536 -26.11 -1.04 -15.39
N ALA A 537 -25.87 -0.75 -16.67
CA ALA A 537 -25.37 -1.75 -17.63
C ALA A 537 -23.86 -2.04 -17.50
N GLY A 538 -23.16 -1.38 -16.57
CA GLY A 538 -21.74 -1.61 -16.29
C GLY A 538 -20.75 -0.76 -17.10
N LYS A 539 -21.18 0.37 -17.72
CA LYS A 539 -20.31 1.28 -18.48
C LYS A 539 -19.11 1.75 -17.65
N THR A 540 -19.40 2.41 -16.51
CA THR A 540 -18.38 2.93 -15.59
C THR A 540 -17.48 1.82 -15.04
N THR A 541 -18.05 0.62 -14.81
CA THR A 541 -17.28 -0.54 -14.32
C THR A 541 -16.22 -0.98 -15.34
N VAL A 542 -16.51 -0.95 -16.64
CA VAL A 542 -15.52 -1.32 -17.69
C VAL A 542 -14.35 -0.34 -17.72
N ILE A 543 -14.59 0.98 -17.68
CA ILE A 543 -13.51 1.97 -17.69
C ILE A 543 -12.71 1.96 -16.39
N LYS A 544 -13.36 1.83 -15.23
CA LYS A 544 -12.69 1.65 -13.93
C LYS A 544 -11.83 0.39 -13.92
N SER A 545 -12.36 -0.72 -14.45
CA SER A 545 -11.64 -1.99 -14.58
C SER A 545 -10.38 -1.83 -15.42
N THR A 546 -10.47 -1.13 -16.54
CA THR A 546 -9.33 -0.90 -17.45
C THR A 546 -8.25 -0.07 -16.76
N LEU A 547 -8.62 1.07 -16.16
CA LEU A 547 -7.65 1.93 -15.47
C LEU A 547 -7.00 1.23 -14.28
N MET A 548 -7.79 0.51 -13.47
CA MET A 548 -7.26 -0.22 -12.31
C MET A 548 -6.25 -1.29 -12.72
N ASN A 549 -6.53 -2.02 -13.79
CA ASN A 549 -5.63 -3.05 -14.29
C ASN A 549 -4.38 -2.49 -14.96
N ILE A 550 -4.44 -1.31 -15.57
CA ILE A 550 -3.25 -0.57 -16.01
C ILE A 550 -2.37 -0.21 -14.81
N ILE A 551 -2.97 0.35 -13.73
CA ILE A 551 -2.24 0.72 -12.52
C ILE A 551 -1.56 -0.51 -11.92
N LEU A 552 -2.29 -1.61 -11.69
CA LEU A 552 -1.71 -2.84 -11.12
C LEU A 552 -0.60 -3.41 -12.01
N SER A 553 -0.82 -3.47 -13.32
CA SER A 553 0.19 -3.95 -14.25
C SER A 553 1.46 -3.10 -14.20
N GLN A 554 1.34 -1.78 -14.03
CA GLN A 554 2.47 -0.86 -13.90
C GLN A 554 3.02 -0.72 -12.47
N GLN A 555 2.44 -1.44 -11.50
CA GLN A 555 2.97 -1.56 -10.14
C GLN A 555 3.70 -2.88 -9.91
N ILE A 556 3.10 -3.99 -10.33
CA ILE A 556 3.58 -5.35 -10.01
C ILE A 556 3.76 -6.26 -11.22
N GLY A 557 3.44 -5.79 -12.43
CA GLY A 557 3.52 -6.60 -13.65
C GLY A 557 2.37 -7.58 -13.85
N TYR A 558 1.32 -7.56 -13.01
CA TYR A 558 0.16 -8.46 -13.04
C TYR A 558 -1.15 -7.67 -13.00
N GLY A 559 -2.25 -8.30 -13.46
CA GLY A 559 -3.58 -7.73 -13.33
C GLY A 559 -4.70 -8.75 -13.49
N PHE A 560 -5.94 -8.31 -13.29
CA PHE A 560 -7.17 -9.11 -13.33
C PHE A 560 -7.67 -9.25 -14.77
N TYR A 561 -7.03 -10.10 -15.53
CA TYR A 561 -7.31 -10.48 -16.93
C TYR A 561 -6.74 -11.87 -17.19
N GLU A 562 -7.11 -12.51 -18.30
CA GLU A 562 -6.51 -13.75 -18.75
C GLU A 562 -5.15 -13.51 -19.43
N ALA A 563 -5.07 -12.47 -20.27
CA ALA A 563 -3.84 -11.98 -20.88
C ALA A 563 -3.93 -10.49 -21.14
N ALA A 564 -2.79 -9.78 -21.10
CA ALA A 564 -2.71 -8.39 -21.47
C ALA A 564 -1.40 -8.05 -22.19
N GLU A 565 -1.50 -7.19 -23.19
CA GLU A 565 -0.40 -6.52 -23.88
C GLU A 565 -0.58 -5.02 -23.60
N ILE A 566 0.34 -4.37 -22.90
CA ILE A 566 0.21 -2.96 -22.50
C ILE A 566 1.40 -2.15 -22.99
N ILE A 567 1.12 -1.02 -23.65
CA ILE A 567 2.07 0.08 -23.83
C ILE A 567 2.08 0.85 -22.51
N PRO A 568 3.22 0.92 -21.78
CA PRO A 568 3.25 1.63 -20.51
C PRO A 568 2.87 3.11 -20.67
N TYR A 569 1.98 3.60 -19.80
CA TYR A 569 1.52 4.98 -19.78
C TYR A 569 2.31 5.80 -18.76
N ASP A 570 2.84 6.94 -19.20
CA ASP A 570 3.54 7.87 -18.33
C ASP A 570 2.56 8.66 -17.44
N TYR A 571 1.39 9.00 -17.99
CA TYR A 571 0.35 9.75 -17.27
C TYR A 571 -1.01 9.06 -17.36
N LEU A 572 -1.66 8.97 -16.21
CA LEU A 572 -3.02 8.45 -16.07
C LEU A 572 -3.95 9.58 -15.65
N HIS A 573 -5.13 9.68 -16.30
CA HIS A 573 -6.11 10.71 -16.04
C HIS A 573 -7.50 10.10 -15.79
N CYS A 574 -8.19 10.66 -14.79
CA CYS A 574 -9.50 10.19 -14.38
C CYS A 574 -10.49 11.35 -14.22
N TYR A 575 -11.65 11.19 -14.82
CA TYR A 575 -12.79 12.08 -14.71
C TYR A 575 -14.04 11.22 -14.49
N LEU A 576 -14.33 10.88 -13.21
CA LEU A 576 -15.48 10.04 -12.87
C LEU A 576 -16.46 10.74 -11.94
N ASN A 577 -15.99 11.27 -10.83
CA ASN A 577 -16.84 11.82 -9.79
C ASN A 577 -16.44 13.28 -9.55
N ILE A 578 -17.04 14.19 -10.29
CA ILE A 578 -16.80 15.62 -10.05
C ILE A 578 -17.70 16.06 -8.91
N PRO A 579 -17.15 16.48 -7.75
CA PRO A 579 -17.96 16.92 -6.64
C PRO A 579 -18.66 18.25 -6.99
N ASP A 580 -19.95 18.32 -6.68
CA ASP A 580 -20.67 19.59 -6.68
C ASP A 580 -20.15 20.44 -5.52
N THR A 581 -19.36 21.46 -5.85
CA THR A 581 -18.81 22.38 -4.85
C THR A 581 -19.84 23.45 -4.52
N SER A 582 -20.72 23.13 -3.57
CA SER A 582 -21.73 24.08 -3.08
C SER A 582 -21.09 25.42 -2.71
N GLY A 583 -21.45 26.47 -3.46
CA GLY A 583 -21.13 27.87 -3.15
C GLY A 583 -19.91 28.48 -3.86
N ARG A 584 -19.23 27.78 -4.80
CA ARG A 584 -18.12 28.38 -5.58
C ARG A 584 -18.31 28.28 -7.10
N ASP A 585 -18.47 27.08 -7.63
CA ASP A 585 -18.59 26.83 -9.06
C ASP A 585 -19.89 26.07 -9.36
N SER A 586 -20.49 26.31 -10.54
CA SER A 586 -21.51 25.38 -11.03
C SER A 586 -20.86 24.04 -11.39
N LEU A 587 -21.64 22.96 -11.40
CA LEU A 587 -21.12 21.63 -11.76
C LEU A 587 -20.40 21.68 -13.13
N PHE A 588 -20.98 22.35 -14.13
CA PHE A 588 -20.37 22.51 -15.44
C PHE A 588 -19.03 23.26 -15.40
N GLN A 589 -18.87 24.26 -14.51
CA GLN A 589 -17.58 24.93 -14.32
C GLN A 589 -16.53 24.02 -13.70
N ALA A 590 -16.91 23.23 -12.70
CA ALA A 590 -16.02 22.24 -12.08
C ALA A 590 -15.59 21.17 -13.07
N GLU A 591 -16.52 20.66 -13.88
CA GLU A 591 -16.28 19.73 -14.97
C GLU A 591 -15.32 20.31 -16.02
N SER A 592 -15.58 21.55 -16.46
CA SER A 592 -14.73 22.25 -17.45
C SER A 592 -13.31 22.48 -16.93
N ARG A 593 -13.17 22.80 -15.63
CA ARG A 593 -11.85 22.96 -15.01
C ARG A 593 -11.08 21.65 -14.99
N ARG A 594 -11.72 20.54 -14.63
CA ARG A 594 -11.09 19.22 -14.66
C ARG A 594 -10.64 18.83 -16.08
N CYS A 595 -11.47 19.06 -17.09
CA CYS A 595 -11.11 18.85 -18.48
C CYS A 595 -9.91 19.72 -18.91
N LYS A 596 -9.89 20.99 -18.47
CA LYS A 596 -8.77 21.90 -18.74
C LYS A 596 -7.46 21.43 -18.07
N GLU A 597 -7.51 21.00 -16.81
CA GLU A 597 -6.34 20.43 -16.10
C GLU A 597 -5.74 19.22 -16.84
N ILE A 598 -6.60 18.31 -17.30
CA ILE A 598 -6.18 17.17 -18.12
C ILE A 598 -5.55 17.65 -19.42
N LEU A 599 -6.21 18.54 -20.15
CA LEU A 599 -5.73 19.08 -21.42
C LEU A 599 -4.36 19.77 -21.28
N ASP A 600 -4.17 20.59 -20.24
CA ASP A 600 -2.90 21.27 -19.98
C ASP A 600 -1.76 20.29 -19.74
N CYS A 601 -2.05 19.17 -19.04
CA CYS A 601 -1.08 18.10 -18.84
C CYS A 601 -0.73 17.38 -20.17
N LEU A 602 -1.73 17.09 -21.00
CA LEU A 602 -1.55 16.46 -22.32
C LEU A 602 -0.70 17.33 -23.25
N GLU A 603 -1.00 18.64 -23.29
CA GLU A 603 -0.28 19.60 -24.15
C GLU A 603 1.15 19.85 -23.70
N LYS A 604 1.39 19.85 -22.38
CA LYS A 604 2.72 20.02 -21.80
C LYS A 604 3.63 18.82 -22.06
N ASN A 605 3.07 17.60 -22.12
CA ASN A 605 3.81 16.34 -22.18
C ASN A 605 3.47 15.55 -23.46
N LYS A 606 3.54 16.20 -24.63
CA LYS A 606 3.15 15.61 -25.94
C LYS A 606 3.99 14.41 -26.39
N ASP A 607 5.18 14.26 -25.85
CA ASP A 607 6.11 13.16 -26.10
C ASP A 607 5.85 11.91 -25.21
N LYS A 608 4.91 12.02 -24.29
CA LYS A 608 4.57 11.00 -23.28
C LYS A 608 3.28 10.27 -23.63
N ASN A 609 3.16 9.02 -23.17
CA ASN A 609 1.95 8.23 -23.34
C ASN A 609 0.94 8.56 -22.23
N HIS A 610 -0.28 8.87 -22.62
CA HIS A 610 -1.37 9.20 -21.70
C HIS A 610 -2.52 8.21 -21.84
N PHE A 611 -3.13 7.84 -20.71
CA PHE A 611 -4.40 7.12 -20.69
C PHE A 611 -5.44 7.93 -19.91
N CYS A 612 -6.60 8.17 -20.54
CA CYS A 612 -7.67 8.98 -19.98
C CYS A 612 -8.96 8.17 -19.87
N ILE A 613 -9.64 8.25 -18.73
CA ILE A 613 -11.01 7.76 -18.60
C ILE A 613 -11.96 8.92 -18.26
N PHE A 614 -13.10 8.93 -18.93
CA PHE A 614 -14.15 9.94 -18.76
C PHE A 614 -15.50 9.24 -18.56
N ASP A 615 -16.26 9.67 -17.54
CA ASP A 615 -17.61 9.20 -17.29
C ASP A 615 -18.58 10.37 -17.41
N GLU A 616 -19.45 10.33 -18.43
CA GLU A 616 -20.51 11.31 -18.67
C GLU A 616 -20.02 12.77 -18.72
N LEU A 617 -19.14 13.10 -19.68
CA LEU A 617 -18.59 14.44 -19.87
C LEU A 617 -19.68 15.51 -19.95
N TYR A 618 -19.50 16.59 -19.15
CA TYR A 618 -20.31 17.80 -19.15
C TYR A 618 -21.80 17.56 -18.83
N SER A 619 -22.05 16.66 -17.87
CA SER A 619 -23.41 16.31 -17.42
C SER A 619 -24.10 17.46 -16.66
N GLY A 620 -23.35 18.45 -16.18
CA GLY A 620 -23.78 19.56 -15.33
C GLY A 620 -24.41 20.76 -16.10
N THR A 621 -24.74 20.62 -17.40
CA THR A 621 -25.38 21.65 -18.18
C THR A 621 -26.53 21.10 -19.03
N ASN A 622 -27.17 21.94 -19.89
CA ASN A 622 -28.23 21.44 -20.76
C ASN A 622 -27.66 20.45 -21.81
N PRO A 623 -28.48 19.47 -22.27
CA PRO A 623 -28.00 18.39 -23.14
C PRO A 623 -27.36 18.89 -24.46
N TYR A 624 -27.80 19.98 -25.04
CA TYR A 624 -27.25 20.50 -26.29
C TYR A 624 -25.83 21.06 -26.09
N GLU A 625 -25.65 21.86 -25.04
CA GLU A 625 -24.33 22.39 -24.66
C GLU A 625 -23.37 21.27 -24.24
N ALA A 626 -23.88 20.28 -23.50
CA ALA A 626 -23.12 19.11 -23.09
C ALA A 626 -22.56 18.34 -24.29
N VAL A 627 -23.42 18.01 -25.26
CA VAL A 627 -23.04 17.32 -26.51
C VAL A 627 -22.05 18.15 -27.33
N ALA A 628 -22.28 19.48 -27.48
CA ALA A 628 -21.39 20.35 -28.24
C ALA A 628 -20.00 20.46 -27.58
N SER A 629 -19.96 20.65 -26.25
CA SER A 629 -18.69 20.72 -25.48
C SER A 629 -17.93 19.40 -25.50
N ALA A 630 -18.63 18.28 -25.28
CA ALA A 630 -18.04 16.96 -25.34
C ALA A 630 -17.51 16.62 -26.74
N TYR A 631 -18.24 16.99 -27.80
CA TYR A 631 -17.80 16.81 -29.17
C TYR A 631 -16.49 17.56 -29.43
N GLY A 632 -16.43 18.86 -29.15
CA GLY A 632 -15.23 19.65 -29.37
C GLY A 632 -14.02 19.15 -28.62
N TYR A 633 -14.22 18.71 -27.36
CA TYR A 633 -13.15 18.15 -26.52
C TYR A 633 -12.64 16.79 -27.03
N ILE A 634 -13.53 15.86 -27.34
CA ILE A 634 -13.15 14.51 -27.80
C ILE A 634 -12.60 14.54 -29.23
N ASP A 635 -13.15 15.38 -30.11
CA ASP A 635 -12.64 15.54 -31.47
C ASP A 635 -11.20 16.06 -31.45
N TYR A 636 -10.91 17.07 -30.62
CA TYR A 636 -9.55 17.57 -30.41
C TYR A 636 -8.60 16.49 -29.87
N LEU A 637 -9.01 15.71 -28.82
CA LEU A 637 -8.20 14.65 -28.27
C LEU A 637 -8.03 13.47 -29.25
N SER A 638 -8.93 13.30 -30.20
CA SER A 638 -8.88 12.19 -31.16
C SER A 638 -7.67 12.25 -32.08
N ASP A 639 -7.15 13.44 -32.36
CA ASP A 639 -5.98 13.65 -33.21
C ASP A 639 -4.64 13.47 -32.49
N MET A 640 -4.67 13.39 -31.14
CA MET A 640 -3.47 13.17 -30.35
C MET A 640 -3.08 11.68 -30.38
N LYS A 641 -1.98 11.31 -31.07
CA LYS A 641 -1.54 9.92 -31.22
C LYS A 641 -1.04 9.27 -29.91
N ASN A 642 -0.54 10.09 -29.00
CA ASN A 642 0.02 9.66 -27.73
C ASN A 642 -1.02 9.55 -26.59
N VAL A 643 -2.29 9.85 -26.89
CA VAL A 643 -3.40 9.80 -25.92
C VAL A 643 -4.30 8.63 -26.26
N ASP A 644 -4.49 7.72 -25.34
CA ASP A 644 -5.52 6.70 -25.38
C ASP A 644 -6.64 7.11 -24.44
N LEU A 645 -7.90 6.93 -24.83
CA LEU A 645 -9.03 7.32 -23.98
C LEU A 645 -10.22 6.36 -24.07
N MET A 646 -10.96 6.29 -22.98
CA MET A 646 -12.27 5.65 -22.89
C MET A 646 -13.28 6.64 -22.30
N LEU A 647 -14.39 6.85 -22.98
CA LEU A 647 -15.49 7.71 -22.56
C LEU A 647 -16.77 6.90 -22.43
N THR A 648 -17.49 7.05 -21.34
CA THR A 648 -18.87 6.57 -21.23
C THR A 648 -19.83 7.73 -21.42
N THR A 649 -20.95 7.50 -22.12
CA THR A 649 -21.94 8.54 -22.34
C THR A 649 -23.33 7.98 -22.59
N HIS A 650 -24.34 8.80 -22.27
CA HIS A 650 -25.72 8.62 -22.66
C HIS A 650 -26.09 9.40 -23.94
N TYR A 651 -25.20 10.30 -24.42
CA TYR A 651 -25.49 11.15 -25.57
C TYR A 651 -25.25 10.37 -26.87
N ILE A 652 -26.31 9.81 -27.43
CA ILE A 652 -26.29 9.09 -28.73
C ILE A 652 -25.88 10.05 -29.85
N GLU A 653 -26.31 11.32 -29.80
CA GLU A 653 -25.96 12.38 -30.77
C GLU A 653 -24.44 12.59 -30.83
N LEU A 654 -23.75 12.64 -29.69
CA LEU A 654 -22.28 12.72 -29.62
C LEU A 654 -21.64 11.58 -30.41
N CYS A 655 -22.13 10.35 -30.19
CA CYS A 655 -21.61 9.16 -30.86
C CYS A 655 -21.85 9.18 -32.36
N ASN A 656 -23.01 9.68 -32.80
CA ASN A 656 -23.37 9.83 -34.22
C ASN A 656 -22.52 10.90 -34.93
N ASN A 657 -22.28 12.03 -34.25
CA ASN A 657 -21.45 13.12 -34.79
C ASN A 657 -19.96 12.68 -34.92
N LEU A 658 -19.46 11.88 -34.01
CA LEU A 658 -18.09 11.30 -34.03
C LEU A 658 -17.95 10.05 -34.89
N LYS A 659 -19.05 9.52 -35.49
CA LYS A 659 -19.01 8.28 -36.27
C LYS A 659 -18.13 8.33 -37.52
N SER A 660 -17.98 9.53 -38.11
CA SER A 660 -17.10 9.77 -39.25
C SER A 660 -15.64 9.91 -38.89
N ASN A 661 -15.33 10.16 -37.61
CA ASN A 661 -13.97 10.30 -37.14
C ASN A 661 -13.26 8.93 -37.12
N LYS A 662 -12.20 8.78 -37.94
CA LYS A 662 -11.46 7.52 -38.13
C LYS A 662 -10.72 7.06 -36.89
N ASN A 663 -10.45 7.98 -35.95
CA ASN A 663 -9.72 7.73 -34.72
C ASN A 663 -10.62 7.32 -33.54
N VAL A 664 -11.94 7.31 -33.73
CA VAL A 664 -12.95 6.99 -32.71
C VAL A 664 -13.65 5.66 -33.03
N LYS A 665 -13.91 4.86 -32.00
CA LYS A 665 -14.71 3.64 -32.07
C LYS A 665 -15.83 3.66 -31.05
N ASN A 666 -17.04 3.40 -31.51
CA ASN A 666 -18.20 3.26 -30.64
C ASN A 666 -18.44 1.81 -30.21
N TYR A 667 -18.70 1.63 -28.94
CA TYR A 667 -19.09 0.39 -28.30
C TYR A 667 -20.36 0.60 -27.48
N HIS A 668 -21.02 -0.48 -27.12
CA HIS A 668 -22.18 -0.45 -26.24
C HIS A 668 -22.16 -1.63 -25.26
N MET A 669 -22.80 -1.43 -24.11
CA MET A 669 -23.06 -2.52 -23.17
C MET A 669 -24.26 -3.33 -23.65
N SER A 670 -24.07 -4.64 -23.76
CA SER A 670 -25.11 -5.54 -24.27
C SER A 670 -26.19 -5.76 -23.23
N VAL A 671 -27.45 -5.75 -23.72
CA VAL A 671 -28.64 -6.05 -22.93
C VAL A 671 -29.57 -6.94 -23.74
N ASN A 672 -30.28 -7.84 -23.08
CA ASN A 672 -31.40 -8.58 -23.68
C ASN A 672 -32.69 -7.88 -23.32
N VAL A 673 -33.53 -7.64 -24.33
CA VAL A 673 -34.90 -7.11 -24.14
C VAL A 673 -35.86 -8.26 -24.31
N THR A 674 -36.57 -8.67 -23.24
CA THR A 674 -37.62 -9.68 -23.30
C THR A 674 -38.94 -9.06 -23.71
N SER A 675 -39.91 -9.90 -24.13
CA SER A 675 -41.22 -9.47 -24.62
C SER A 675 -42.03 -8.60 -23.65
N ASP A 676 -41.69 -8.64 -22.35
CA ASP A 676 -42.35 -7.88 -21.29
C ASP A 676 -41.66 -6.55 -20.92
N HIS A 677 -40.83 -6.02 -21.84
CA HIS A 677 -40.00 -4.82 -21.58
C HIS A 677 -39.01 -4.96 -20.43
N ASN A 678 -38.76 -6.18 -19.95
CA ASN A 678 -37.74 -6.45 -18.97
C ASN A 678 -36.37 -6.46 -19.66
N VAL A 679 -35.44 -5.63 -19.16
CA VAL A 679 -34.09 -5.52 -19.68
C VAL A 679 -33.15 -6.32 -18.77
N GLU A 680 -32.54 -7.37 -19.33
CA GLU A 680 -31.49 -8.14 -18.66
C GLU A 680 -30.13 -7.58 -19.05
N TYR A 681 -29.34 -7.17 -18.06
CA TYR A 681 -27.99 -6.64 -18.29
C TYR A 681 -27.00 -7.78 -18.43
N LEU A 682 -26.34 -7.88 -19.57
CA LEU A 682 -25.32 -8.92 -19.84
C LEU A 682 -23.93 -8.50 -19.41
N TYR A 683 -23.70 -7.21 -19.12
CA TYR A 683 -22.41 -6.62 -18.73
C TYR A 683 -21.26 -6.90 -19.72
N LYS A 684 -21.60 -7.20 -20.99
CA LYS A 684 -20.66 -7.45 -22.09
C LYS A 684 -20.56 -6.26 -23.01
N ILE A 685 -19.32 -5.82 -23.30
CA ILE A 685 -19.05 -4.77 -24.29
C ILE A 685 -19.13 -5.34 -25.72
N LYS A 686 -19.83 -4.66 -26.60
CA LYS A 686 -19.93 -5.00 -28.03
C LYS A 686 -19.76 -3.75 -28.90
N ARG A 687 -19.34 -3.95 -30.15
CA ARG A 687 -19.16 -2.85 -31.11
C ARG A 687 -20.49 -2.28 -31.54
N GLY A 688 -20.62 -0.95 -31.60
CA GLY A 688 -21.82 -0.24 -32.01
C GLY A 688 -22.29 0.79 -30.99
N ILE A 689 -23.47 1.39 -31.25
CA ILE A 689 -24.09 2.39 -30.38
C ILE A 689 -25.38 1.78 -29.80
N SER A 690 -25.63 1.94 -28.51
CA SER A 690 -26.86 1.47 -27.88
C SER A 690 -27.97 2.49 -28.12
N THR A 691 -29.13 1.99 -28.57
CA THR A 691 -30.37 2.77 -28.70
C THR A 691 -31.37 2.47 -27.58
N ILE A 692 -30.99 1.61 -26.62
CA ILE A 692 -31.89 1.12 -25.58
C ILE A 692 -32.02 2.14 -24.46
N LYS A 693 -33.25 2.52 -24.16
CA LYS A 693 -33.62 3.46 -23.10
C LYS A 693 -33.91 2.67 -21.80
N GLY A 694 -32.96 2.67 -20.83
CA GLY A 694 -33.06 1.85 -19.61
C GLY A 694 -33.80 2.51 -18.42
N GLY A 695 -34.15 3.79 -18.51
CA GLY A 695 -34.75 4.52 -17.38
C GLY A 695 -36.09 3.96 -16.90
N ILE A 696 -36.90 3.39 -17.81
CA ILE A 696 -38.20 2.79 -17.43
C ILE A 696 -38.01 1.58 -16.51
N LYS A 697 -36.96 0.77 -16.75
CA LYS A 697 -36.68 -0.38 -15.90
C LYS A 697 -36.37 0.02 -14.46
N VAL A 698 -35.60 1.10 -14.29
CA VAL A 698 -35.28 1.61 -12.95
C VAL A 698 -36.54 2.04 -12.19
N LEU A 699 -37.49 2.72 -12.86
CA LEU A 699 -38.78 3.10 -12.26
C LEU A 699 -39.59 1.87 -11.89
N TYR A 700 -39.55 0.83 -12.72
CA TYR A 700 -40.25 -0.44 -12.47
C TYR A 700 -39.61 -1.18 -11.27
N ASP A 701 -38.30 -1.32 -11.25
CA ASP A 701 -37.56 -2.02 -10.19
C ASP A 701 -37.69 -1.31 -8.81
N LEU A 702 -37.92 0.02 -8.80
CA LEU A 702 -38.20 0.81 -7.60
C LEU A 702 -39.70 0.87 -7.26
N GLU A 703 -40.54 0.05 -7.89
CA GLU A 703 -42.00 -0.07 -7.62
C GLU A 703 -42.74 1.27 -7.74
N TYR A 704 -42.37 2.12 -8.72
CA TYR A 704 -43.11 3.34 -8.98
C TYR A 704 -44.56 3.02 -9.44
N PRO A 705 -45.55 3.88 -9.08
CA PRO A 705 -46.92 3.73 -9.49
C PRO A 705 -47.07 3.52 -11.01
N ASP A 706 -47.90 2.55 -11.44
CA ASP A 706 -48.09 2.20 -12.85
C ASP A 706 -48.47 3.38 -13.75
N VAL A 707 -49.17 4.38 -13.20
CA VAL A 707 -49.52 5.62 -13.90
C VAL A 707 -48.28 6.39 -14.32
N ILE A 708 -47.27 6.47 -13.44
CA ILE A 708 -46.00 7.15 -13.73
C ILE A 708 -45.23 6.38 -14.81
N ILE A 709 -45.11 5.08 -14.65
CA ILE A 709 -44.44 4.21 -15.61
C ILE A 709 -45.09 4.30 -16.99
N THR A 710 -46.43 4.24 -17.06
CA THR A 710 -47.18 4.27 -18.32
C THR A 710 -47.04 5.67 -19.00
N ASN A 711 -47.13 6.76 -18.26
CA ASN A 711 -46.91 8.10 -18.79
C ASN A 711 -45.49 8.30 -19.29
N THR A 712 -44.48 7.80 -18.55
CA THR A 712 -43.07 7.85 -18.99
C THR A 712 -42.88 7.08 -20.29
N LYS A 713 -43.44 5.88 -20.41
CA LYS A 713 -43.43 5.06 -21.66
C LYS A 713 -44.02 5.83 -22.83
N ARG A 714 -45.18 6.46 -22.61
CA ARG A 714 -45.85 7.25 -23.64
C ARG A 714 -44.99 8.36 -24.18
N ILE A 715 -44.39 9.15 -23.28
CA ILE A 715 -43.52 10.28 -23.68
C ILE A 715 -42.24 9.79 -24.36
N LEU A 716 -41.60 8.74 -23.86
CA LEU A 716 -40.39 8.18 -24.47
C LEU A 716 -40.58 7.61 -25.88
N ASN A 717 -41.82 7.27 -26.28
CA ASN A 717 -42.16 6.82 -27.62
C ASN A 717 -42.40 8.02 -28.58
N PHE A 718 -42.62 9.24 -28.05
CA PHE A 718 -42.70 10.47 -28.80
C PHE A 718 -41.32 11.17 -29.02
N LEU A 719 -40.37 10.92 -28.11
CA LEU A 719 -38.96 11.36 -28.21
C LEU A 719 -38.11 10.32 -28.97
#